data_06c1c82a6433c62fe9029b471c1454f3
#
_entry.id   06c1c82a6433c62fe9029b471c1454f3
#
_cell.length_a   1.000
_cell.length_b   1.000
_cell.length_c   1.000
_cell.angle_alpha   90.00
_cell.angle_beta   90.00
_cell.angle_gamma   90.00
#
_symmetry.space_group_name_H-M   'P 1'
#
loop_
_entity.id
_entity.type
_entity.pdbx_description
1 polymer ?
#
loop_
_entity_poly.entity_id
_entity_poly.type
_entity_poly.pdbx_seq_one_letter_code
_entity_poly.pdbx_strand_id
1 'polypeptide(L)'
;MGTIIKRCSVSKILHIKESNAGAFTVCFFTSNLKGQAQSFPENIQTYGATAYFKVSSQHLPAKLLEKMSFDLEGHWEKDKYGKTQNEQVFVAEKASESLPETHGEIVKFLVKNCKGVGKVMAEAVAASFGESTLDICAHKPRRLLGIPKMTETLLGNINYVCVSALVRSDVQTLLKNADVGVEAINKLVEAYGDEATNILKSEPYKPVDLLGFLTTDKIAVSLGEAPDSERRLRAATKEAQKRACSKTGNMCAELSAMLTQMRELTPDVDETKLTEAVDKASAAFNVVKQGQYYYNKNDFITERDMASKIAEFANEKPTKEKEIEKAFLEWQKENAMILSPKQAEAVRNLRYRISIVTGGPGTGKTTCLRAIMDVYHKVWPSEHILLMAPTGLAAKRMAESTGMNSATIHKACGLVPADNPSGFAAQGECRICGFVGIDEMSMVGEHLFAFAVDAIVNSPSTRIVLLGDTDQLAPVTRGDVLRDLIQCGVVKTVRLDVNYRQGSTSTITDASIKIRENRAYSGIKRNLKFDDEFNFVSITDPDKKQEANLILEKIIEEYKRGVMKYGIEGTIVLTPTHYDRGTPTGYLCKNRVNTAIQAAINPRSDEKPSVEVNHQIFMVGDRIIQRKNTDNAFNGDLGTIVAITKDGNETHVEIIFDSREDVLVYDSNNVKDIELAYAITVHSSQGCEFPCCIFPVSSTYGPMLTKPLYYTGITRAKKNLVLIGDEEAFKKAIRTNRTQGRKSLLGPRIIKRVKETEK
;
A
#
# COMPACT_ATOMS: atom_id res chain seq x y z
N MET A 1 -21.64 4.29 -35.72
CA MET A 1 -21.37 5.63 -35.15
C MET A 1 -21.99 5.63 -33.76
N GLY A 2 -21.26 6.07 -32.73
CA GLY A 2 -21.77 6.13 -31.37
C GLY A 2 -22.84 7.25 -31.25
N THR A 3 -23.78 7.08 -30.32
CA THR A 3 -24.76 8.11 -30.00
C THR A 3 -24.08 9.21 -29.17
N ILE A 4 -24.30 10.47 -29.52
CA ILE A 4 -23.79 11.62 -28.75
C ILE A 4 -24.97 12.28 -28.02
N ILE A 5 -24.81 12.41 -26.68
CA ILE A 5 -25.77 13.15 -25.83
C ILE A 5 -25.03 14.35 -25.24
N LYS A 6 -25.53 15.55 -25.56
CA LYS A 6 -24.86 16.80 -25.19
C LYS A 6 -25.39 17.38 -23.88
N ARG A 7 -24.53 18.11 -23.16
CA ARG A 7 -24.84 18.89 -21.95
C ARG A 7 -25.56 18.10 -20.87
N CYS A 8 -25.01 16.96 -20.56
CA CYS A 8 -25.50 16.07 -19.53
C CYS A 8 -25.02 16.55 -18.15
N SER A 9 -25.92 16.72 -17.20
CA SER A 9 -25.58 17.07 -15.82
C SER A 9 -25.97 15.95 -14.89
N VAL A 10 -25.13 15.66 -13.88
CA VAL A 10 -25.39 14.62 -12.87
C VAL A 10 -26.57 15.01 -12.00
N SER A 11 -27.52 14.12 -11.87
CA SER A 11 -28.68 14.24 -10.99
C SER A 11 -28.51 13.43 -9.70
N LYS A 12 -27.95 12.21 -9.81
CA LYS A 12 -27.72 11.33 -8.65
C LYS A 12 -26.58 10.37 -8.93
N ILE A 13 -25.63 10.29 -8.01
CA ILE A 13 -24.56 9.29 -8.04
C ILE A 13 -25.08 8.00 -7.40
N LEU A 14 -24.93 6.86 -8.09
CA LEU A 14 -25.30 5.54 -7.59
C LEU A 14 -24.07 4.78 -7.09
N HIS A 15 -22.98 4.83 -7.85
CA HIS A 15 -21.78 4.08 -7.54
C HIS A 15 -20.54 4.72 -8.17
N ILE A 16 -19.47 4.84 -7.40
CA ILE A 16 -18.13 5.20 -7.87
C ILE A 16 -17.16 4.16 -7.33
N LYS A 17 -16.40 3.51 -8.23
CA LYS A 17 -15.32 2.59 -7.85
C LYS A 17 -14.03 3.10 -8.46
N GLU A 18 -13.15 3.62 -7.63
CA GLU A 18 -11.81 4.04 -8.03
C GLU A 18 -10.88 2.82 -8.12
N SER A 19 -10.06 2.78 -9.17
CA SER A 19 -9.00 1.79 -9.34
C SER A 19 -7.77 2.47 -9.94
N ASN A 20 -6.61 1.81 -9.89
CA ASN A 20 -5.39 2.31 -10.53
C ASN A 20 -5.52 2.45 -12.07
N ALA A 21 -6.58 1.91 -12.67
CA ALA A 21 -6.88 1.98 -14.10
C ALA A 21 -7.94 3.05 -14.46
N GLY A 22 -8.43 3.81 -13.46
CA GLY A 22 -9.49 4.81 -13.63
C GLY A 22 -10.70 4.55 -12.72
N ALA A 23 -11.66 5.48 -12.71
CA ALA A 23 -12.88 5.36 -11.92
C ALA A 23 -14.03 4.80 -12.77
N PHE A 24 -14.64 3.70 -12.31
CA PHE A 24 -15.90 3.22 -12.89
C PHE A 24 -17.06 3.89 -12.16
N THR A 25 -17.89 4.61 -12.90
CA THR A 25 -18.96 5.43 -12.35
C THR A 25 -20.31 5.02 -12.91
N VAL A 26 -21.31 4.92 -12.05
CA VAL A 26 -22.71 4.72 -12.42
C VAL A 26 -23.53 5.85 -11.79
N CYS A 27 -24.18 6.65 -12.61
CA CYS A 27 -24.93 7.82 -12.18
C CYS A 27 -26.20 7.99 -12.97
N PHE A 28 -27.19 8.71 -12.39
CA PHE A 28 -28.28 9.28 -13.16
C PHE A 28 -27.90 10.67 -13.67
N PHE A 29 -28.17 10.91 -14.94
CA PHE A 29 -27.96 12.18 -15.63
C PHE A 29 -29.27 12.79 -16.10
N THR A 30 -29.24 14.08 -16.29
CA THR A 30 -30.30 14.85 -16.97
C THR A 30 -29.69 15.53 -18.17
N SER A 31 -30.44 15.57 -19.29
CA SER A 31 -30.11 16.38 -20.47
C SER A 31 -31.34 16.89 -21.13
N ASN A 32 -31.23 18.06 -21.79
CA ASN A 32 -32.35 18.68 -22.53
C ASN A 32 -32.57 17.94 -23.86
N LEU A 33 -33.82 17.56 -24.14
CA LEU A 33 -34.21 16.89 -25.38
C LEU A 33 -34.20 17.81 -26.62
N LYS A 34 -34.16 19.13 -26.44
CA LYS A 34 -34.23 20.09 -27.56
C LYS A 34 -33.01 19.87 -28.49
N GLY A 35 -33.32 19.50 -29.75
CA GLY A 35 -32.34 19.28 -30.80
C GLY A 35 -31.59 17.92 -30.74
N GLN A 36 -31.89 17.04 -29.77
CA GLN A 36 -31.25 15.75 -29.65
C GLN A 36 -32.19 14.60 -29.21
N ALA A 37 -33.48 14.77 -29.39
CA ALA A 37 -34.46 13.74 -29.00
C ALA A 37 -34.19 12.38 -29.63
N GLN A 38 -33.65 12.30 -30.84
CA GLN A 38 -33.26 11.09 -31.57
C GLN A 38 -32.09 10.34 -30.95
N SER A 39 -31.36 10.96 -30.02
CA SER A 39 -30.25 10.30 -29.30
C SER A 39 -30.75 9.47 -28.12
N PHE A 40 -32.03 9.50 -27.80
CA PHE A 40 -32.64 8.81 -26.68
C PHE A 40 -33.60 7.71 -27.15
N PRO A 41 -33.73 6.61 -26.41
CA PRO A 41 -34.75 5.59 -26.63
C PRO A 41 -36.17 6.16 -26.46
N GLU A 42 -37.15 5.60 -27.17
CA GLU A 42 -38.56 6.01 -27.10
C GLU A 42 -39.15 5.92 -25.68
N ASN A 43 -38.65 4.99 -24.87
CA ASN A 43 -39.14 4.76 -23.52
C ASN A 43 -38.35 5.47 -22.42
N ILE A 44 -37.50 6.46 -22.76
CA ILE A 44 -36.74 7.22 -21.78
C ILE A 44 -37.62 8.01 -20.82
N GLN A 45 -37.27 8.04 -19.55
CA GLN A 45 -38.00 8.84 -18.56
C GLN A 45 -37.79 10.33 -18.82
N THR A 46 -38.87 11.09 -18.91
CA THR A 46 -38.81 12.54 -19.17
C THR A 46 -39.60 13.33 -18.14
N TYR A 47 -39.12 14.54 -17.85
CA TYR A 47 -39.79 15.56 -17.07
C TYR A 47 -39.83 16.83 -17.91
N GLY A 48 -40.95 17.04 -18.62
CA GLY A 48 -41.06 18.10 -19.63
C GLY A 48 -40.07 17.91 -20.77
N ALA A 49 -39.23 18.89 -21.04
CA ALA A 49 -38.19 18.82 -22.08
C ALA A 49 -36.87 18.19 -21.62
N THR A 50 -36.80 17.61 -20.43
CA THR A 50 -35.57 17.05 -19.87
C THR A 50 -35.67 15.54 -19.79
N ALA A 51 -34.69 14.83 -20.38
CA ALA A 51 -34.50 13.38 -20.22
C ALA A 51 -33.78 13.08 -18.91
N TYR A 52 -34.18 11.98 -18.25
CA TYR A 52 -33.55 11.43 -17.06
C TYR A 52 -33.13 10.01 -17.35
N PHE A 53 -31.82 9.70 -17.24
CA PHE A 53 -31.27 8.44 -17.69
C PHE A 53 -30.06 8.01 -16.86
N LYS A 54 -29.85 6.70 -16.80
CA LYS A 54 -28.73 6.07 -16.13
C LYS A 54 -27.53 6.00 -17.08
N VAL A 55 -26.35 6.36 -16.58
CA VAL A 55 -25.06 6.31 -17.31
C VAL A 55 -24.09 5.44 -16.55
N SER A 56 -23.37 4.61 -17.30
CA SER A 56 -22.22 3.83 -16.83
C SER A 56 -21.00 4.22 -17.64
N SER A 57 -19.88 4.55 -16.99
CA SER A 57 -18.66 4.98 -17.67
C SER A 57 -17.41 4.77 -16.83
N GLN A 58 -16.27 4.54 -17.52
CA GLN A 58 -14.91 4.57 -16.96
C GLN A 58 -14.21 5.93 -17.18
N HIS A 59 -14.85 6.84 -17.88
CA HIS A 59 -14.27 8.11 -18.36
C HIS A 59 -14.78 9.34 -17.59
N LEU A 60 -15.69 9.15 -16.62
CA LEU A 60 -16.23 10.24 -15.80
C LEU A 60 -15.35 10.50 -14.57
N PRO A 61 -15.11 11.76 -14.18
CA PRO A 61 -14.29 12.12 -13.03
C PRO A 61 -15.02 11.89 -11.71
N ALA A 62 -14.39 11.18 -10.77
CA ALA A 62 -15.00 10.87 -9.48
C ALA A 62 -15.26 12.13 -8.61
N LYS A 63 -14.29 13.05 -8.56
CA LYS A 63 -14.33 14.22 -7.64
C LYS A 63 -15.14 15.43 -8.13
N LEU A 64 -15.24 15.64 -9.43
CA LEU A 64 -15.88 16.83 -10.00
C LEU A 64 -17.20 16.53 -10.71
N LEU A 65 -17.67 15.30 -10.61
CA LEU A 65 -18.81 14.80 -11.36
C LEU A 65 -20.07 15.66 -11.19
N GLU A 66 -20.38 16.08 -9.97
CA GLU A 66 -21.56 16.93 -9.70
C GLU A 66 -21.39 18.40 -10.11
N LYS A 67 -20.16 18.84 -10.34
CA LYS A 67 -19.82 20.24 -10.63
C LYS A 67 -19.72 20.55 -12.12
N MET A 68 -19.68 19.54 -12.97
CA MET A 68 -19.45 19.66 -14.39
C MET A 68 -20.68 19.25 -15.20
N SER A 69 -20.77 19.74 -16.44
CA SER A 69 -21.68 19.22 -17.47
C SER A 69 -20.84 18.50 -18.52
N PHE A 70 -21.39 17.44 -19.12
CA PHE A 70 -20.66 16.56 -20.03
C PHE A 70 -21.38 16.37 -21.35
N ASP A 71 -20.61 16.30 -22.43
CA ASP A 71 -21.04 15.67 -23.67
C ASP A 71 -20.59 14.20 -23.61
N LEU A 72 -21.54 13.28 -23.77
CA LEU A 72 -21.31 11.84 -23.66
C LEU A 72 -21.42 11.20 -25.03
N GLU A 73 -20.41 10.43 -25.43
CA GLU A 73 -20.42 9.60 -26.63
C GLU A 73 -20.40 8.13 -26.21
N GLY A 74 -21.32 7.34 -26.75
CA GLY A 74 -21.46 5.91 -26.38
C GLY A 74 -22.64 5.25 -27.04
N HIS A 75 -23.20 4.26 -26.39
CA HIS A 75 -24.35 3.51 -26.90
C HIS A 75 -25.29 3.09 -25.78
N TRP A 76 -26.53 2.75 -26.16
CA TRP A 76 -27.53 2.26 -25.22
C TRP A 76 -27.45 0.73 -25.10
N GLU A 77 -27.41 0.23 -23.87
CA GLU A 77 -27.49 -1.19 -23.57
C GLU A 77 -28.63 -1.50 -22.61
N LYS A 78 -29.05 -2.77 -22.58
CA LYS A 78 -30.00 -3.28 -21.59
C LYS A 78 -29.35 -3.28 -20.20
N ASP A 79 -30.00 -2.65 -19.22
CA ASP A 79 -29.46 -2.64 -17.85
C ASP A 79 -29.56 -4.03 -17.21
N LYS A 80 -28.43 -4.66 -16.98
CA LYS A 80 -28.34 -6.03 -16.35
C LYS A 80 -28.78 -6.02 -14.89
N TYR A 81 -28.80 -4.86 -14.26
CA TYR A 81 -29.13 -4.67 -12.84
C TYR A 81 -30.39 -3.80 -12.66
N GLY A 82 -31.13 -3.56 -13.72
CA GLY A 82 -32.38 -2.81 -13.71
C GLY A 82 -33.51 -3.57 -13.02
N LYS A 83 -34.44 -2.86 -12.39
CA LYS A 83 -35.60 -3.44 -11.69
C LYS A 83 -36.66 -3.98 -12.66
N THR A 84 -36.65 -3.55 -13.92
CA THR A 84 -37.58 -3.98 -14.97
C THR A 84 -36.80 -4.50 -16.18
N GLN A 85 -37.43 -5.42 -16.95
CA GLN A 85 -36.80 -6.04 -18.14
C GLN A 85 -36.49 -5.05 -19.28
N ASN A 86 -37.03 -3.82 -19.25
CA ASN A 86 -36.93 -2.84 -20.31
C ASN A 86 -36.08 -1.60 -19.91
N GLU A 87 -35.43 -1.60 -18.74
CA GLU A 87 -34.54 -0.50 -18.37
C GLU A 87 -33.29 -0.51 -19.24
N GLN A 88 -32.91 0.67 -19.71
CA GLN A 88 -31.71 0.88 -20.51
C GLN A 88 -30.70 1.75 -19.76
N VAL A 89 -29.42 1.46 -19.98
CA VAL A 89 -28.30 2.23 -19.46
C VAL A 89 -27.47 2.75 -20.64
N PHE A 90 -27.10 4.02 -20.58
CA PHE A 90 -26.15 4.58 -21.54
C PHE A 90 -24.71 4.25 -21.12
N VAL A 91 -24.01 3.49 -21.92
CA VAL A 91 -22.59 3.19 -21.70
C VAL A 91 -21.79 4.26 -22.41
N ALA A 92 -21.25 5.19 -21.62
CA ALA A 92 -20.44 6.27 -22.16
C ALA A 92 -18.99 5.79 -22.34
N GLU A 93 -18.58 5.71 -23.59
CA GLU A 93 -17.22 5.35 -24.03
C GLU A 93 -16.29 6.55 -23.99
N LYS A 94 -16.85 7.77 -24.19
CA LYS A 94 -16.15 9.04 -24.04
C LYS A 94 -17.01 10.03 -23.27
N ALA A 95 -16.35 10.89 -22.51
CA ALA A 95 -16.99 11.99 -21.82
C ALA A 95 -16.11 13.24 -21.98
N SER A 96 -16.72 14.35 -22.38
CA SER A 96 -16.03 15.62 -22.52
C SER A 96 -16.75 16.71 -21.71
N GLU A 97 -16.00 17.61 -21.08
CA GLU A 97 -16.59 18.73 -20.35
C GLU A 97 -17.26 19.68 -21.33
N SER A 98 -18.54 20.03 -21.06
CA SER A 98 -19.27 21.07 -21.79
C SER A 98 -19.19 22.38 -21.04
N LEU A 99 -18.61 23.39 -21.64
CA LEU A 99 -18.62 24.74 -21.09
C LEU A 99 -20.04 25.37 -21.19
N PRO A 100 -20.44 26.20 -20.21
CA PRO A 100 -21.73 26.89 -20.27
C PRO A 100 -21.71 27.98 -21.33
N GLU A 101 -22.75 28.02 -22.20
CA GLU A 101 -22.89 28.98 -23.28
C GLU A 101 -24.09 29.91 -23.05
N THR A 102 -25.19 29.38 -22.51
CA THR A 102 -26.39 30.19 -22.28
C THR A 102 -26.34 30.94 -20.95
N HIS A 103 -27.02 32.07 -20.85
CA HIS A 103 -27.11 32.85 -19.60
C HIS A 103 -27.46 31.99 -18.38
N GLY A 104 -28.46 31.12 -18.51
CA GLY A 104 -28.90 30.27 -17.41
C GLY A 104 -27.86 29.20 -17.01
N GLU A 105 -27.08 28.67 -17.95
CA GLU A 105 -25.99 27.75 -17.69
C GLU A 105 -24.82 28.43 -17.02
N ILE A 106 -24.46 29.65 -17.47
CA ILE A 106 -23.40 30.47 -16.87
C ILE A 106 -23.74 30.77 -15.40
N VAL A 107 -24.98 31.19 -15.13
CA VAL A 107 -25.44 31.44 -13.75
C VAL A 107 -25.30 30.17 -12.88
N LYS A 108 -25.82 29.06 -13.39
CA LYS A 108 -25.70 27.76 -12.65
C LYS A 108 -24.24 27.35 -12.41
N PHE A 109 -23.37 27.49 -13.40
CA PHE A 109 -21.97 27.20 -13.32
C PHE A 109 -21.27 28.04 -12.24
N LEU A 110 -21.49 29.37 -12.24
CA LEU A 110 -20.88 30.26 -11.26
C LEU A 110 -21.37 29.98 -9.83
N VAL A 111 -22.67 29.77 -9.63
CA VAL A 111 -23.25 29.44 -8.31
C VAL A 111 -22.67 28.11 -7.77
N LYS A 112 -22.51 27.12 -8.64
CA LYS A 112 -22.14 25.78 -8.26
C LYS A 112 -20.63 25.64 -7.99
N ASN A 113 -19.82 26.39 -8.72
CA ASN A 113 -18.36 26.22 -8.72
C ASN A 113 -17.61 27.33 -7.97
N CYS A 114 -18.15 28.54 -7.87
CA CYS A 114 -17.46 29.67 -7.26
C CYS A 114 -17.88 29.82 -5.80
N LYS A 115 -16.98 29.55 -4.86
CA LYS A 115 -17.26 29.71 -3.42
C LYS A 115 -17.64 31.15 -3.08
N GLY A 116 -18.78 31.32 -2.42
CA GLY A 116 -19.30 32.65 -2.00
C GLY A 116 -20.11 33.39 -3.07
N VAL A 117 -20.28 32.81 -4.27
CA VAL A 117 -21.11 33.42 -5.34
C VAL A 117 -22.53 32.87 -5.25
N GLY A 118 -23.46 33.70 -4.78
CA GLY A 118 -24.90 33.39 -4.77
C GLY A 118 -25.57 33.71 -6.12
N LYS A 119 -26.82 33.25 -6.28
CA LYS A 119 -27.58 33.38 -7.52
C LYS A 119 -27.65 34.85 -8.04
N VAL A 120 -27.91 35.83 -7.17
CA VAL A 120 -27.98 37.24 -7.53
C VAL A 120 -26.65 37.76 -8.11
N MET A 121 -25.54 37.42 -7.50
CA MET A 121 -24.21 37.80 -7.99
C MET A 121 -23.90 37.12 -9.33
N ALA A 122 -24.20 35.84 -9.46
CA ALA A 122 -23.98 35.09 -10.69
C ALA A 122 -24.82 35.65 -11.86
N GLU A 123 -26.08 36.04 -11.60
CA GLU A 123 -26.96 36.70 -12.56
C GLU A 123 -26.40 38.07 -12.99
N ALA A 124 -25.90 38.87 -12.04
CA ALA A 124 -25.29 40.17 -12.34
C ALA A 124 -24.03 40.00 -13.21
N VAL A 125 -23.18 39.02 -12.92
CA VAL A 125 -21.96 38.69 -13.71
C VAL A 125 -22.37 38.27 -15.14
N ALA A 126 -23.28 37.30 -15.26
CA ALA A 126 -23.71 36.78 -16.55
C ALA A 126 -24.46 37.84 -17.39
N ALA A 127 -25.28 38.69 -16.77
CA ALA A 127 -25.96 39.79 -17.46
C ALA A 127 -25.00 40.88 -17.96
N SER A 128 -23.90 41.13 -17.24
CA SER A 128 -22.91 42.15 -17.61
C SER A 128 -22.07 41.76 -18.82
N PHE A 129 -21.83 40.46 -19.06
CA PHE A 129 -20.87 40.02 -20.06
C PHE A 129 -21.43 39.02 -21.08
N GLY A 130 -22.64 38.51 -20.89
CA GLY A 130 -23.31 37.59 -21.82
C GLY A 130 -22.48 36.32 -22.07
N GLU A 131 -22.39 35.87 -23.33
CA GLU A 131 -21.64 34.69 -23.76
C GLU A 131 -20.14 34.82 -23.50
N SER A 132 -19.58 36.02 -23.43
CA SER A 132 -18.17 36.28 -23.15
C SER A 132 -17.83 36.23 -21.65
N THR A 133 -18.75 35.82 -20.77
CA THR A 133 -18.56 35.85 -19.31
C THR A 133 -17.36 35.05 -18.87
N LEU A 134 -17.21 33.81 -19.32
CA LEU A 134 -16.10 32.96 -18.91
C LEU A 134 -14.73 33.52 -19.34
N ASP A 135 -14.66 34.00 -20.59
CA ASP A 135 -13.44 34.61 -21.14
C ASP A 135 -13.04 35.87 -20.38
N ILE A 136 -14.02 36.75 -20.11
CA ILE A 136 -13.75 37.99 -19.37
C ILE A 136 -13.35 37.67 -17.91
N CYS A 137 -14.05 36.76 -17.26
CA CYS A 137 -13.70 36.32 -15.89
C CYS A 137 -12.32 35.72 -15.80
N ALA A 138 -11.88 34.98 -16.83
CA ALA A 138 -10.54 34.36 -16.87
C ALA A 138 -9.45 35.39 -17.20
N HIS A 139 -9.58 36.14 -18.30
CA HIS A 139 -8.47 36.92 -18.86
C HIS A 139 -8.51 38.42 -18.51
N LYS A 140 -9.68 38.95 -18.11
CA LYS A 140 -9.87 40.37 -17.74
C LYS A 140 -10.62 40.50 -16.42
N PRO A 141 -10.23 39.82 -15.33
CA PRO A 141 -11.04 39.69 -14.12
C PRO A 141 -11.32 41.01 -13.42
N ARG A 142 -10.44 42.01 -13.54
CA ARG A 142 -10.68 43.37 -12.97
C ARG A 142 -11.97 44.04 -13.47
N ARG A 143 -12.52 43.63 -14.61
CA ARG A 143 -13.79 44.15 -15.10
C ARG A 143 -14.97 43.76 -14.19
N LEU A 144 -14.82 42.68 -13.38
CA LEU A 144 -15.84 42.28 -12.41
C LEU A 144 -15.98 43.31 -11.26
N LEU A 145 -14.96 44.10 -10.97
CA LEU A 145 -15.03 45.10 -9.89
C LEU A 145 -16.07 46.19 -10.16
N GLY A 146 -16.52 46.33 -11.40
CA GLY A 146 -17.65 47.19 -11.75
C GLY A 146 -19.04 46.68 -11.34
N ILE A 147 -19.13 45.44 -10.86
CA ILE A 147 -20.38 44.81 -10.43
C ILE A 147 -20.61 45.10 -8.94
N PRO A 148 -21.83 45.59 -8.55
CA PRO A 148 -22.12 45.90 -7.15
C PRO A 148 -21.86 44.72 -6.20
N LYS A 149 -21.21 44.97 -5.06
CA LYS A 149 -20.83 43.97 -4.02
C LYS A 149 -19.77 42.97 -4.44
N MET A 150 -19.08 43.12 -5.57
CA MET A 150 -17.92 42.32 -5.93
C MET A 150 -16.74 42.67 -5.01
N THR A 151 -16.14 41.68 -4.42
CA THR A 151 -14.92 41.80 -3.58
C THR A 151 -13.73 41.16 -4.28
N GLU A 152 -12.52 41.54 -3.92
CA GLU A 152 -11.28 40.93 -4.44
C GLU A 152 -11.24 39.43 -4.22
N THR A 153 -11.77 38.94 -3.09
CA THR A 153 -11.86 37.50 -2.79
C THR A 153 -12.84 36.80 -3.74
N LEU A 154 -14.01 37.37 -3.98
CA LEU A 154 -14.98 36.80 -4.93
C LEU A 154 -14.45 36.83 -6.36
N LEU A 155 -13.79 37.91 -6.74
CA LEU A 155 -13.11 38.05 -8.03
C LEU A 155 -12.07 36.97 -8.21
N GLY A 156 -11.19 36.74 -7.21
CA GLY A 156 -10.20 35.71 -7.25
C GLY A 156 -10.79 34.30 -7.39
N ASN A 157 -11.88 34.01 -6.66
CA ASN A 157 -12.59 32.74 -6.77
C ASN A 157 -13.19 32.51 -8.15
N ILE A 158 -13.86 33.55 -8.72
CA ILE A 158 -14.46 33.47 -10.05
C ILE A 158 -13.35 33.30 -11.12
N ASN A 159 -12.30 34.10 -11.04
CA ASN A 159 -11.19 34.04 -11.98
C ASN A 159 -10.57 32.64 -12.00
N TYR A 160 -10.20 32.10 -10.84
CA TYR A 160 -9.59 30.78 -10.72
C TYR A 160 -10.47 29.66 -11.35
N VAL A 161 -11.77 29.68 -11.07
CA VAL A 161 -12.70 28.69 -11.61
C VAL A 161 -12.85 28.81 -13.12
N CYS A 162 -12.98 30.07 -13.65
CA CYS A 162 -13.10 30.26 -15.08
C CYS A 162 -11.81 29.91 -15.85
N VAL A 163 -10.64 30.32 -15.35
CA VAL A 163 -9.34 29.91 -15.92
C VAL A 163 -9.23 28.39 -15.96
N SER A 164 -9.49 27.72 -14.84
CA SER A 164 -9.40 26.26 -14.77
C SER A 164 -10.37 25.55 -15.72
N ALA A 165 -11.57 26.09 -15.93
CA ALA A 165 -12.53 25.51 -16.86
C ALA A 165 -12.11 25.70 -18.33
N LEU A 166 -11.61 26.87 -18.70
CA LEU A 166 -11.11 27.12 -20.05
C LEU A 166 -9.88 26.28 -20.36
N VAL A 167 -8.91 26.22 -19.45
CA VAL A 167 -7.70 25.41 -19.61
C VAL A 167 -8.06 23.92 -19.76
N ARG A 168 -9.01 23.39 -18.97
CA ARG A 168 -9.50 22.02 -19.15
C ARG A 168 -10.07 21.79 -20.54
N SER A 169 -10.88 22.73 -21.04
CA SER A 169 -11.45 22.66 -22.39
C SER A 169 -10.36 22.66 -23.47
N ASP A 170 -9.34 23.51 -23.31
CA ASP A 170 -8.21 23.59 -24.24
C ASP A 170 -7.38 22.30 -24.24
N VAL A 171 -7.04 21.79 -23.06
CA VAL A 171 -6.33 20.50 -22.90
C VAL A 171 -7.16 19.36 -23.49
N GLN A 172 -8.47 19.34 -23.25
CA GLN A 172 -9.38 18.34 -23.78
C GLN A 172 -9.45 18.39 -25.32
N THR A 173 -9.51 19.58 -25.89
CA THR A 173 -9.48 19.78 -27.34
C THR A 173 -8.16 19.30 -27.93
N LEU A 174 -7.04 19.63 -27.29
CA LEU A 174 -5.70 19.17 -27.68
C LEU A 174 -5.59 17.64 -27.65
N LEU A 175 -6.17 17.00 -26.63
CA LEU A 175 -6.08 15.56 -26.38
C LEU A 175 -7.25 14.75 -26.96
N LYS A 176 -8.05 15.33 -27.84
CA LYS A 176 -9.26 14.70 -28.43
C LYS A 176 -9.01 13.30 -29.01
N ASN A 177 -7.81 13.07 -29.54
CA ASN A 177 -7.42 11.80 -30.17
C ASN A 177 -6.61 10.88 -29.23
N ALA A 178 -6.33 11.28 -28.00
CA ALA A 178 -5.43 10.55 -27.09
C ALA A 178 -6.11 9.45 -26.28
N ASP A 179 -7.44 9.32 -26.32
CA ASP A 179 -8.21 8.36 -25.52
C ASP A 179 -7.83 8.42 -24.03
N VAL A 180 -7.87 9.62 -23.45
CA VAL A 180 -7.58 9.89 -22.05
C VAL A 180 -8.84 10.37 -21.33
N GLY A 181 -9.07 9.84 -20.12
CA GLY A 181 -10.22 10.22 -19.29
C GLY A 181 -10.09 11.64 -18.71
N VAL A 182 -11.24 12.24 -18.39
CA VAL A 182 -11.33 13.60 -17.81
C VAL A 182 -10.51 13.73 -16.52
N GLU A 183 -10.32 12.64 -15.76
CA GLU A 183 -9.50 12.65 -14.54
C GLU A 183 -8.03 12.95 -14.83
N ALA A 184 -7.47 12.40 -15.92
CA ALA A 184 -6.10 12.71 -16.33
C ALA A 184 -5.97 14.19 -16.74
N ILE A 185 -6.99 14.73 -17.41
CA ILE A 185 -7.04 16.15 -17.78
C ILE A 185 -7.09 17.04 -16.53
N ASN A 186 -7.92 16.69 -15.54
CA ASN A 186 -7.96 17.40 -14.27
C ASN A 186 -6.62 17.42 -13.55
N LYS A 187 -5.93 16.28 -13.45
CA LYS A 187 -4.59 16.21 -12.87
C LYS A 187 -3.60 17.12 -13.59
N LEU A 188 -3.65 17.16 -14.92
CA LEU A 188 -2.77 18.04 -15.72
C LEU A 188 -3.04 19.52 -15.43
N VAL A 189 -4.31 19.91 -15.36
CA VAL A 189 -4.71 21.31 -15.07
C VAL A 189 -4.40 21.69 -13.63
N GLU A 190 -4.63 20.80 -12.66
CA GLU A 190 -4.26 21.03 -11.26
C GLU A 190 -2.74 21.20 -11.07
N ALA A 191 -1.94 20.42 -11.80
CA ALA A 191 -0.47 20.45 -11.68
C ALA A 191 0.20 21.59 -12.46
N TYR A 192 -0.32 21.97 -13.61
CA TYR A 192 0.35 22.87 -14.55
C TYR A 192 -0.43 24.16 -14.86
N GLY A 193 -1.68 24.27 -14.42
CA GLY A 193 -2.51 25.46 -14.66
C GLY A 193 -2.61 25.79 -16.16
N ASP A 194 -2.48 27.08 -16.47
CA ASP A 194 -2.50 27.65 -17.82
C ASP A 194 -1.35 27.20 -18.73
N GLU A 195 -0.23 26.73 -18.16
CA GLU A 195 0.89 26.16 -18.92
C GLU A 195 0.66 24.73 -19.41
N ALA A 196 -0.44 24.05 -19.02
CA ALA A 196 -0.67 22.65 -19.33
C ALA A 196 -0.59 22.33 -20.82
N THR A 197 -1.22 23.16 -21.67
CA THR A 197 -1.18 22.97 -23.14
C THR A 197 0.21 23.19 -23.75
N ASN A 198 0.96 24.16 -23.26
CA ASN A 198 2.32 24.45 -23.71
C ASN A 198 3.28 23.31 -23.32
N ILE A 199 3.16 22.82 -22.07
CA ILE A 199 3.97 21.70 -21.57
C ILE A 199 3.70 20.45 -22.40
N LEU A 200 2.43 20.11 -22.66
CA LEU A 200 2.09 18.94 -23.46
C LEU A 200 2.65 19.00 -24.90
N LYS A 201 2.72 20.18 -25.49
CA LYS A 201 3.29 20.37 -26.86
C LYS A 201 4.81 20.35 -26.87
N SER A 202 5.45 20.98 -25.87
CA SER A 202 6.92 21.12 -25.84
C SER A 202 7.62 19.94 -25.19
N GLU A 203 7.06 19.43 -24.08
CA GLU A 203 7.62 18.35 -23.25
C GLU A 203 6.57 17.29 -22.92
N PRO A 204 6.05 16.51 -23.90
CA PRO A 204 4.90 15.63 -23.71
C PRO A 204 5.12 14.52 -22.66
N TYR A 205 6.38 14.20 -22.30
CA TYR A 205 6.70 13.23 -21.24
C TYR A 205 6.94 13.84 -19.85
N LYS A 206 6.84 15.16 -19.68
CA LYS A 206 6.95 15.80 -18.36
C LYS A 206 5.88 15.31 -17.38
N PRO A 207 4.62 15.01 -17.79
CA PRO A 207 3.59 14.49 -16.91
C PRO A 207 3.74 13.01 -16.51
N VAL A 208 4.83 12.33 -16.86
CA VAL A 208 4.97 10.89 -16.64
C VAL A 208 4.89 10.47 -15.17
N ASP A 209 5.38 11.28 -14.26
CA ASP A 209 5.31 10.99 -12.82
C ASP A 209 3.89 11.21 -12.26
N LEU A 210 3.10 12.06 -12.89
CA LEU A 210 1.72 12.38 -12.51
C LEU A 210 0.69 11.37 -13.05
N LEU A 211 0.82 10.98 -14.33
CA LEU A 211 -0.16 10.15 -15.05
C LEU A 211 0.28 8.70 -15.27
N GLY A 212 1.56 8.42 -15.04
CA GLY A 212 2.20 7.17 -15.43
C GLY A 212 2.55 7.10 -16.92
N PHE A 213 3.50 6.21 -17.27
CA PHE A 213 4.03 6.13 -18.64
C PHE A 213 2.94 5.83 -19.68
N LEU A 214 2.08 4.84 -19.46
CA LEU A 214 1.10 4.41 -20.48
C LEU A 214 0.12 5.53 -20.88
N THR A 215 -0.39 6.30 -19.92
CA THR A 215 -1.28 7.43 -20.20
C THR A 215 -0.52 8.56 -20.90
N THR A 216 0.66 8.88 -20.39
CA THR A 216 1.52 9.93 -20.97
C THR A 216 1.97 9.58 -22.39
N ASP A 217 2.29 8.32 -22.66
CA ASP A 217 2.70 7.86 -24.00
C ASP A 217 1.55 7.95 -25.00
N LYS A 218 0.33 7.57 -24.61
CA LYS A 218 -0.87 7.78 -25.44
C LYS A 218 -1.04 9.27 -25.80
N ILE A 219 -0.84 10.17 -24.86
CA ILE A 219 -0.89 11.62 -25.07
C ILE A 219 0.20 12.02 -26.07
N ALA A 220 1.46 11.68 -25.81
CA ALA A 220 2.59 12.06 -26.63
C ALA A 220 2.45 11.59 -28.08
N VAL A 221 2.09 10.32 -28.28
CA VAL A 221 1.87 9.73 -29.60
C VAL A 221 0.70 10.43 -30.32
N SER A 222 -0.38 10.77 -29.64
CA SER A 222 -1.51 11.49 -30.24
C SER A 222 -1.14 12.92 -30.67
N LEU A 223 -0.11 13.50 -30.06
CA LEU A 223 0.46 14.81 -30.40
C LEU A 223 1.57 14.72 -31.48
N GLY A 224 1.81 13.53 -32.03
CA GLY A 224 2.76 13.31 -33.13
C GLY A 224 4.18 12.97 -32.68
N GLU A 225 4.38 12.52 -31.43
CA GLU A 225 5.69 12.05 -31.00
C GLU A 225 6.08 10.78 -31.76
N ALA A 226 7.30 10.75 -32.30
CA ALA A 226 7.79 9.61 -33.06
C ALA A 226 7.99 8.36 -32.18
N PRO A 227 7.73 7.14 -32.72
CA PRO A 227 7.84 5.90 -31.93
C PRO A 227 9.21 5.69 -31.29
N ASP A 228 10.27 6.11 -31.94
CA ASP A 228 11.67 5.96 -31.53
C ASP A 228 12.33 7.28 -31.06
N SER A 229 11.51 8.27 -30.69
CA SER A 229 12.02 9.55 -30.22
C SER A 229 12.84 9.39 -28.94
N GLU A 230 13.89 10.19 -28.80
CA GLU A 230 14.74 10.16 -27.61
C GLU A 230 13.95 10.44 -26.31
N ARG A 231 12.97 11.34 -26.35
CA ARG A 231 12.12 11.68 -25.21
C ARG A 231 11.27 10.49 -24.77
N ARG A 232 10.65 9.78 -25.74
CA ARG A 232 9.85 8.57 -25.50
C ARG A 232 10.72 7.47 -24.91
N LEU A 233 11.84 7.16 -25.54
CA LEU A 233 12.73 6.09 -25.10
C LEU A 233 13.38 6.38 -23.75
N ARG A 234 13.69 7.62 -23.45
CA ARG A 234 14.18 8.04 -22.12
C ARG A 234 13.12 7.83 -21.02
N ALA A 235 11.87 8.21 -21.29
CA ALA A 235 10.78 8.00 -20.35
C ALA A 235 10.47 6.50 -20.18
N ALA A 236 10.46 5.73 -21.27
CA ALA A 236 10.29 4.28 -21.26
C ALA A 236 11.40 3.57 -20.46
N THR A 237 12.65 4.01 -20.58
CA THR A 237 13.79 3.45 -19.85
C THR A 237 13.63 3.63 -18.34
N LYS A 238 13.20 4.82 -17.87
CA LYS A 238 12.91 5.08 -16.46
C LYS A 238 11.79 4.18 -15.93
N GLU A 239 10.70 4.09 -16.67
CA GLU A 239 9.57 3.24 -16.28
C GLU A 239 9.92 1.75 -16.32
N ALA A 240 10.70 1.30 -17.31
CA ALA A 240 11.18 -0.08 -17.40
C ALA A 240 12.04 -0.46 -16.19
N GLN A 241 12.96 0.41 -15.77
CA GLN A 241 13.76 0.22 -14.56
C GLN A 241 12.85 0.11 -13.32
N LYS A 242 11.90 1.02 -13.18
CA LYS A 242 10.92 1.03 -12.07
C LYS A 242 10.11 -0.28 -12.03
N ARG A 243 9.61 -0.77 -13.17
CA ARG A 243 8.81 -2.01 -13.27
C ARG A 243 9.64 -3.25 -12.99
N ALA A 244 10.86 -3.34 -13.56
CA ALA A 244 11.78 -4.45 -13.33
C ALA A 244 12.12 -4.62 -11.84
N CYS A 245 12.29 -3.51 -11.12
CA CYS A 245 12.56 -3.53 -9.68
C CYS A 245 11.31 -3.75 -8.82
N SER A 246 10.17 -3.12 -9.14
CA SER A 246 8.95 -3.20 -8.32
C SER A 246 8.33 -4.59 -8.29
N LYS A 247 8.36 -5.33 -9.41
CA LYS A 247 7.83 -6.70 -9.48
C LYS A 247 8.63 -7.70 -8.64
N THR A 248 9.90 -7.41 -8.37
CA THR A 248 10.84 -8.32 -7.70
C THR A 248 11.26 -7.85 -6.31
N GLY A 249 11.02 -6.59 -5.96
CA GLY A 249 11.53 -5.94 -4.75
C GLY A 249 13.03 -5.62 -4.82
N ASN A 250 13.63 -5.61 -6.00
CA ASN A 250 15.04 -5.28 -6.21
C ASN A 250 15.29 -3.77 -6.09
N MET A 251 16.52 -3.38 -5.71
CA MET A 251 17.01 -1.99 -5.78
C MET A 251 17.54 -1.66 -7.18
N CYS A 252 18.03 -2.65 -7.89
CA CYS A 252 18.60 -2.51 -9.23
C CYS A 252 18.13 -3.61 -10.18
N ALA A 253 18.24 -3.36 -11.48
CA ALA A 253 17.86 -4.31 -12.52
C ALA A 253 19.04 -4.63 -13.44
N GLU A 254 19.08 -5.82 -14.01
CA GLU A 254 19.97 -6.17 -15.12
C GLU A 254 19.40 -5.66 -16.44
N LEU A 255 20.27 -5.49 -17.44
CA LEU A 255 19.89 -5.02 -18.78
C LEU A 255 18.77 -5.89 -19.39
N SER A 256 18.88 -7.21 -19.30
CA SER A 256 17.88 -8.14 -19.84
C SER A 256 16.48 -7.93 -19.24
N ALA A 257 16.38 -7.67 -17.94
CA ALA A 257 15.13 -7.39 -17.27
C ALA A 257 14.55 -6.02 -17.69
N MET A 258 15.41 -5.03 -17.90
CA MET A 258 14.99 -3.72 -18.41
C MET A 258 14.49 -3.82 -19.84
N LEU A 259 15.21 -4.48 -20.74
CA LEU A 259 14.81 -4.66 -22.13
C LEU A 259 13.48 -5.43 -22.25
N THR A 260 13.26 -6.43 -21.40
CA THR A 260 11.96 -7.11 -21.33
C THR A 260 10.82 -6.13 -21.02
N GLN A 261 11.01 -5.23 -20.06
CA GLN A 261 9.99 -4.22 -19.73
C GLN A 261 9.88 -3.14 -20.82
N MET A 262 10.97 -2.76 -21.46
CA MET A 262 10.93 -1.79 -22.58
C MET A 262 10.16 -2.35 -23.78
N ARG A 263 10.34 -3.62 -24.14
CA ARG A 263 9.54 -4.26 -25.22
C ARG A 263 8.04 -4.25 -24.90
N GLU A 264 7.65 -4.42 -23.63
CA GLU A 264 6.24 -4.31 -23.22
C GLU A 264 5.71 -2.87 -23.33
N LEU A 265 6.56 -1.86 -23.08
CA LEU A 265 6.19 -0.44 -23.09
C LEU A 265 6.22 0.18 -24.49
N THR A 266 7.14 -0.27 -25.34
CA THR A 266 7.40 0.27 -26.68
C THR A 266 7.55 -0.88 -27.68
N PRO A 267 6.46 -1.64 -27.97
CA PRO A 267 6.51 -2.83 -28.83
C PRO A 267 6.81 -2.52 -30.30
N ASP A 268 6.70 -1.28 -30.68
CA ASP A 268 6.92 -0.70 -32.01
C ASP A 268 8.38 -0.30 -32.26
N VAL A 269 9.30 -0.53 -31.31
CA VAL A 269 10.71 -0.13 -31.42
C VAL A 269 11.63 -1.34 -31.48
N ASP A 270 12.63 -1.27 -32.37
CA ASP A 270 13.66 -2.30 -32.54
C ASP A 270 14.56 -2.46 -31.32
N GLU A 271 14.99 -3.70 -31.02
CA GLU A 271 15.78 -4.03 -29.83
C GLU A 271 17.15 -3.32 -29.78
N THR A 272 17.75 -3.07 -30.91
CA THR A 272 19.02 -2.34 -31.00
C THR A 272 18.86 -0.91 -30.48
N LYS A 273 17.78 -0.23 -30.92
CA LYS A 273 17.43 1.11 -30.44
C LYS A 273 17.06 1.14 -28.95
N LEU A 274 16.40 0.08 -28.45
CA LEU A 274 16.11 -0.03 -27.01
C LEU A 274 17.39 -0.14 -26.18
N THR A 275 18.38 -0.91 -26.66
CA THR A 275 19.68 -1.04 -25.99
C THR A 275 20.45 0.29 -25.99
N GLU A 276 20.50 0.97 -27.13
CA GLU A 276 21.10 2.30 -27.24
C GLU A 276 20.42 3.33 -26.33
N ALA A 277 19.09 3.25 -26.20
CA ALA A 277 18.33 4.14 -25.34
C ALA A 277 18.71 3.97 -23.86
N VAL A 278 18.92 2.72 -23.39
CA VAL A 278 19.40 2.45 -22.03
C VAL A 278 20.78 3.04 -21.79
N ASP A 279 21.69 2.91 -22.76
CA ASP A 279 23.05 3.46 -22.65
C ASP A 279 23.03 5.00 -22.67
N LYS A 280 22.22 5.63 -23.52
CA LYS A 280 22.03 7.10 -23.55
C LYS A 280 21.40 7.61 -22.26
N ALA A 281 20.36 6.93 -21.75
CA ALA A 281 19.72 7.28 -20.48
C ALA A 281 20.69 7.17 -19.29
N SER A 282 21.61 6.21 -19.35
CA SER A 282 22.67 6.03 -18.36
C SER A 282 23.71 7.15 -18.43
N ALA A 283 24.14 7.52 -19.62
CA ALA A 283 25.07 8.64 -19.83
C ALA A 283 24.50 9.98 -19.35
N ALA A 284 23.17 10.18 -19.49
CA ALA A 284 22.46 11.37 -19.02
C ALA A 284 22.05 11.30 -17.53
N PHE A 285 22.53 10.32 -16.76
CA PHE A 285 22.18 10.10 -15.33
C PHE A 285 20.68 9.98 -15.04
N ASN A 286 19.88 9.59 -16.02
CA ASN A 286 18.46 9.28 -15.83
C ASN A 286 18.26 7.92 -15.14
N VAL A 287 19.17 6.98 -15.45
CA VAL A 287 19.39 5.70 -14.77
C VAL A 287 20.87 5.59 -14.45
N VAL A 288 21.24 5.07 -13.29
CA VAL A 288 22.65 4.98 -12.89
C VAL A 288 23.18 3.57 -13.16
N LYS A 289 24.16 3.44 -14.05
CA LYS A 289 24.84 2.16 -14.33
C LYS A 289 25.94 1.90 -13.31
N GLN A 290 25.89 0.75 -12.66
CA GLN A 290 26.93 0.29 -11.74
C GLN A 290 27.31 -1.16 -12.08
N GLY A 291 28.41 -1.33 -12.80
CA GLY A 291 28.76 -2.63 -13.38
C GLY A 291 27.68 -3.13 -14.34
N GLN A 292 27.10 -4.27 -14.08
CA GLN A 292 26.01 -4.87 -14.89
C GLN A 292 24.60 -4.43 -14.46
N TYR A 293 24.49 -3.59 -13.40
CA TYR A 293 23.21 -3.20 -12.82
C TYR A 293 22.86 -1.75 -13.14
N TYR A 294 21.56 -1.50 -13.26
CA TYR A 294 20.96 -0.20 -13.52
C TYR A 294 20.00 0.19 -12.39
N TYR A 295 20.23 1.36 -11.81
CA TYR A 295 19.48 1.92 -10.71
C TYR A 295 18.59 3.07 -11.16
N ASN A 296 17.48 3.28 -10.47
CA ASN A 296 16.91 4.62 -10.36
C ASN A 296 17.91 5.52 -9.59
N LYS A 297 17.99 6.79 -9.96
CA LYS A 297 18.93 7.73 -9.34
C LYS A 297 18.77 7.84 -7.83
N ASN A 298 17.52 7.92 -7.37
CA ASN A 298 17.24 8.04 -5.93
C ASN A 298 17.62 6.76 -5.18
N ASP A 299 17.28 5.58 -5.73
CA ASP A 299 17.64 4.30 -5.13
C ASP A 299 19.17 4.16 -5.02
N PHE A 300 19.91 4.58 -6.05
CA PHE A 300 21.39 4.58 -6.05
C PHE A 300 21.97 5.47 -4.95
N ILE A 301 21.46 6.71 -4.83
CA ILE A 301 21.93 7.67 -3.82
C ILE A 301 21.62 7.13 -2.43
N THR A 302 20.38 6.68 -2.17
CA THR A 302 19.97 6.11 -0.89
C THR A 302 20.88 4.96 -0.46
N GLU A 303 21.10 3.99 -1.33
CA GLU A 303 21.95 2.83 -1.02
C GLU A 303 23.42 3.23 -0.80
N ARG A 304 23.95 4.15 -1.61
CA ARG A 304 25.33 4.64 -1.50
C ARG A 304 25.59 5.34 -0.16
N ASP A 305 24.69 6.24 0.22
CA ASP A 305 24.87 7.09 1.41
C ASP A 305 24.64 6.26 2.69
N MET A 306 23.63 5.40 2.68
CA MET A 306 23.42 4.42 3.75
C MET A 306 24.62 3.49 3.92
N ALA A 307 25.18 2.95 2.82
CA ALA A 307 26.37 2.11 2.88
C ALA A 307 27.57 2.82 3.50
N SER A 308 27.76 4.11 3.23
CA SER A 308 28.84 4.90 3.80
C SER A 308 28.67 5.07 5.31
N LYS A 309 27.47 5.40 5.79
CA LYS A 309 27.18 5.53 7.22
C LYS A 309 27.30 4.20 7.99
N ILE A 310 26.78 3.11 7.42
CA ILE A 310 26.92 1.79 8.05
C ILE A 310 28.38 1.35 8.12
N ALA A 311 29.18 1.61 7.07
CA ALA A 311 30.61 1.34 7.08
C ALA A 311 31.35 2.12 8.16
N GLU A 312 31.01 3.40 8.36
CA GLU A 312 31.53 4.23 9.44
C GLU A 312 31.21 3.62 10.81
N PHE A 313 29.94 3.25 11.07
CA PHE A 313 29.54 2.63 12.32
C PHE A 313 30.22 1.28 12.56
N ALA A 314 30.43 0.48 11.52
CA ALA A 314 31.01 -0.84 11.64
C ALA A 314 32.54 -0.84 11.83
N ASN A 315 33.23 0.24 11.40
CA ASN A 315 34.68 0.40 11.49
C ASN A 315 35.17 0.91 12.85
N GLU A 316 34.26 1.39 13.69
CA GLU A 316 34.67 1.85 15.01
C GLU A 316 35.23 0.72 15.87
N LYS A 317 36.30 1.01 16.59
CA LYS A 317 36.91 0.05 17.52
C LYS A 317 35.96 -0.26 18.68
N PRO A 318 35.99 -1.49 19.21
CA PRO A 318 35.21 -1.85 20.39
C PRO A 318 35.55 -0.94 21.58
N THR A 319 34.54 -0.56 22.35
CA THR A 319 34.69 0.35 23.50
C THR A 319 34.04 -0.23 24.75
N LYS A 320 34.54 0.19 25.93
CA LYS A 320 33.97 -0.15 27.25
C LYS A 320 33.72 -1.64 27.52
N GLU A 321 34.60 -2.52 27.01
CA GLU A 321 34.44 -3.96 27.15
C GLU A 321 34.36 -4.42 28.60
N LYS A 322 35.21 -3.84 29.48
CA LYS A 322 35.25 -4.19 30.89
C LYS A 322 34.01 -3.74 31.65
N GLU A 323 33.56 -2.54 31.37
CA GLU A 323 32.35 -1.95 31.96
C GLU A 323 31.09 -2.73 31.53
N ILE A 324 31.01 -3.11 30.26
CA ILE A 324 29.91 -3.93 29.73
C ILE A 324 29.90 -5.31 30.40
N GLU A 325 31.06 -6.01 30.50
CA GLU A 325 31.12 -7.31 31.14
C GLU A 325 30.75 -7.22 32.63
N LYS A 326 31.22 -6.21 33.35
CA LYS A 326 30.84 -5.98 34.75
C LYS A 326 29.31 -5.76 34.89
N ALA A 327 28.76 -4.85 34.13
CA ALA A 327 27.32 -4.55 34.15
C ALA A 327 26.47 -5.76 33.76
N PHE A 328 26.93 -6.59 32.82
CA PHE A 328 26.25 -7.81 32.41
C PHE A 328 26.26 -8.90 33.53
N LEU A 329 27.36 -9.09 34.21
CA LEU A 329 27.41 -10.02 35.34
C LEU A 329 26.55 -9.58 36.53
N GLU A 330 26.49 -8.25 36.79
CA GLU A 330 25.58 -7.65 37.76
C GLU A 330 24.12 -7.90 37.36
N TRP A 331 23.77 -7.65 36.09
CA TRP A 331 22.43 -7.87 35.56
C TRP A 331 21.95 -9.32 35.71
N GLN A 332 22.83 -10.32 35.43
CA GLN A 332 22.52 -11.74 35.60
C GLN A 332 22.18 -12.07 37.06
N LYS A 333 22.92 -11.50 38.02
CA LYS A 333 22.68 -11.71 39.46
C LYS A 333 21.38 -11.06 39.92
N GLU A 334 21.11 -9.82 39.50
CA GLU A 334 19.91 -9.07 39.87
C GLU A 334 18.63 -9.73 39.34
N ASN A 335 18.68 -10.25 38.13
CA ASN A 335 17.52 -10.87 37.48
C ASN A 335 17.42 -12.40 37.78
N ALA A 336 18.36 -12.99 38.51
CA ALA A 336 18.46 -14.44 38.74
C ALA A 336 18.37 -15.24 37.42
N MET A 337 18.92 -14.71 36.33
CA MET A 337 18.79 -15.25 34.97
C MET A 337 20.17 -15.46 34.34
N ILE A 338 20.39 -16.66 33.86
CA ILE A 338 21.60 -16.99 33.08
C ILE A 338 21.19 -17.03 31.60
N LEU A 339 21.77 -16.14 30.83
CA LEU A 339 21.59 -16.13 29.37
C LEU A 339 22.39 -17.26 28.70
N SER A 340 21.88 -17.80 27.60
CA SER A 340 22.62 -18.72 26.76
C SER A 340 23.92 -18.09 26.23
N PRO A 341 24.92 -18.87 25.83
CA PRO A 341 26.16 -18.32 25.31
C PRO A 341 25.98 -17.33 24.18
N LYS A 342 25.02 -17.57 23.26
CA LYS A 342 24.71 -16.67 22.16
C LYS A 342 23.95 -15.39 22.60
N GLN A 343 23.05 -15.51 23.55
CA GLN A 343 22.41 -14.33 24.12
C GLN A 343 23.43 -13.46 24.89
N ALA A 344 24.32 -14.08 25.64
CA ALA A 344 25.42 -13.39 26.32
C ALA A 344 26.37 -12.69 25.31
N GLU A 345 26.69 -13.35 24.19
CA GLU A 345 27.46 -12.74 23.10
C GLU A 345 26.76 -11.48 22.53
N ALA A 346 25.45 -11.55 22.33
CA ALA A 346 24.69 -10.41 21.84
C ALA A 346 24.74 -9.22 22.81
N VAL A 347 24.69 -9.45 24.13
CA VAL A 347 24.88 -8.39 25.13
C VAL A 347 26.30 -7.81 25.06
N ARG A 348 27.32 -8.66 24.97
CA ARG A 348 28.72 -8.22 24.83
C ARG A 348 28.98 -7.44 23.57
N ASN A 349 28.16 -7.63 22.50
CA ASN A 349 28.26 -6.86 21.27
C ASN A 349 27.86 -5.39 21.42
N LEU A 350 27.37 -4.93 22.58
CA LEU A 350 27.27 -3.52 22.93
C LEU A 350 28.62 -2.76 22.83
N ARG A 351 29.74 -3.46 22.87
CA ARG A 351 31.06 -2.87 22.61
C ARG A 351 31.23 -2.31 21.21
N TYR A 352 30.46 -2.83 20.24
CA TYR A 352 30.41 -2.34 18.86
C TYR A 352 29.28 -1.35 18.68
N ARG A 353 29.43 -0.45 17.73
CA ARG A 353 28.47 0.60 17.43
C ARG A 353 27.17 0.09 16.85
N ILE A 354 27.29 -0.91 15.96
CA ILE A 354 26.17 -1.56 15.33
C ILE A 354 26.29 -3.08 15.45
N SER A 355 25.20 -3.73 15.83
CA SER A 355 25.12 -5.19 15.92
C SER A 355 23.75 -5.72 15.52
N ILE A 356 23.70 -6.99 15.14
CA ILE A 356 22.48 -7.67 14.70
C ILE A 356 22.24 -8.89 15.59
N VAL A 357 21.00 -9.04 16.03
CA VAL A 357 20.49 -10.24 16.72
C VAL A 357 19.40 -10.87 15.85
N THR A 358 19.69 -11.99 15.23
CA THR A 358 18.74 -12.71 14.39
C THR A 358 18.37 -14.06 14.97
N GLY A 359 17.17 -14.53 14.67
CA GLY A 359 16.69 -15.84 15.13
C GLY A 359 15.21 -16.01 14.90
N GLY A 360 14.76 -17.26 14.88
CA GLY A 360 13.35 -17.59 14.71
C GLY A 360 12.47 -17.12 15.86
N PRO A 361 11.14 -17.28 15.74
CA PRO A 361 10.21 -17.02 16.85
C PRO A 361 10.55 -17.86 18.07
N GLY A 362 10.39 -17.30 19.27
CA GLY A 362 10.62 -18.02 20.53
C GLY A 362 12.10 -18.21 20.92
N THR A 363 13.06 -17.70 20.15
CA THR A 363 14.50 -17.82 20.47
C THR A 363 14.97 -16.82 21.53
N GLY A 364 14.07 -16.01 22.08
CA GLY A 364 14.40 -15.06 23.14
C GLY A 364 15.02 -13.76 22.65
N LYS A 365 14.74 -13.33 21.42
CA LYS A 365 15.20 -12.02 20.90
C LYS A 365 14.79 -10.86 21.82
N THR A 366 13.56 -10.84 22.27
CA THR A 366 13.04 -9.78 23.16
C THR A 366 13.68 -9.81 24.54
N THR A 367 13.90 -11.02 25.11
CA THR A 367 14.63 -11.18 26.37
C THR A 367 16.08 -10.69 26.22
N CYS A 368 16.70 -11.00 25.09
CA CYS A 368 18.03 -10.53 24.77
C CYS A 368 18.08 -9.00 24.65
N LEU A 369 17.10 -8.38 23.96
CA LEU A 369 16.99 -6.93 23.83
C LEU A 369 16.86 -6.25 25.20
N ARG A 370 16.02 -6.80 26.10
CA ARG A 370 15.86 -6.28 27.47
C ARG A 370 17.19 -6.30 28.21
N ALA A 371 17.90 -7.43 28.20
CA ALA A 371 19.22 -7.53 28.82
C ALA A 371 20.23 -6.52 28.22
N ILE A 372 20.23 -6.37 26.90
CA ILE A 372 21.08 -5.39 26.19
C ILE A 372 20.78 -3.95 26.66
N MET A 373 19.51 -3.58 26.76
CA MET A 373 19.08 -2.25 27.19
C MET A 373 19.43 -1.96 28.66
N ASP A 374 19.18 -2.91 29.55
CA ASP A 374 19.47 -2.78 30.97
C ASP A 374 20.98 -2.62 31.20
N VAL A 375 21.80 -3.43 30.51
CA VAL A 375 23.26 -3.32 30.53
C VAL A 375 23.72 -2.00 29.92
N TYR A 376 23.12 -1.58 28.79
CA TYR A 376 23.42 -0.27 28.20
C TYR A 376 23.16 0.88 29.20
N HIS A 377 22.00 0.89 29.83
CA HIS A 377 21.64 1.92 30.82
C HIS A 377 22.61 1.98 32.02
N LYS A 378 23.12 0.82 32.47
CA LYS A 378 24.14 0.77 33.52
C LYS A 378 25.48 1.37 33.08
N VAL A 379 25.85 1.20 31.82
CA VAL A 379 27.14 1.69 31.27
C VAL A 379 27.06 3.15 30.80
N TRP A 380 25.89 3.58 30.33
CA TRP A 380 25.59 4.95 29.85
C TRP A 380 24.30 5.52 30.47
N PRO A 381 24.27 5.82 31.77
CA PRO A 381 23.04 6.12 32.50
C PRO A 381 22.33 7.44 32.08
N SER A 382 23.08 8.36 31.48
CA SER A 382 22.53 9.65 31.03
C SER A 382 21.99 9.63 29.59
N GLU A 383 22.17 8.53 28.88
CA GLU A 383 21.79 8.43 27.48
C GLU A 383 20.35 7.91 27.29
N HIS A 384 19.71 8.37 26.25
CA HIS A 384 18.36 7.95 25.91
C HIS A 384 18.33 6.57 25.26
N ILE A 385 17.27 5.83 25.52
CA ILE A 385 16.96 4.56 24.84
C ILE A 385 15.75 4.79 23.95
N LEU A 386 15.89 4.53 22.65
CA LEU A 386 14.83 4.59 21.67
C LEU A 386 14.59 3.21 21.05
N LEU A 387 13.37 2.74 21.17
CA LEU A 387 12.93 1.51 20.56
C LEU A 387 12.01 1.80 19.38
N MET A 388 12.27 1.13 18.26
CA MET A 388 11.52 1.33 17.03
C MET A 388 11.11 0.00 16.38
N ALA A 389 9.97 0.02 15.68
CA ALA A 389 9.54 -1.08 14.85
C ALA A 389 8.87 -0.57 13.55
N PRO A 390 8.75 -1.39 12.49
CA PRO A 390 8.15 -0.95 11.23
C PRO A 390 6.65 -0.70 11.32
N THR A 391 5.94 -1.37 12.24
CA THR A 391 4.48 -1.25 12.41
C THR A 391 4.11 -0.82 13.82
N GLY A 392 2.91 -0.19 13.97
CA GLY A 392 2.39 0.22 15.28
C GLY A 392 2.21 -0.95 16.24
N LEU A 393 1.70 -2.08 15.74
CA LEU A 393 1.50 -3.28 16.53
C LEU A 393 2.83 -3.89 17.03
N ALA A 394 3.86 -3.94 16.17
CA ALA A 394 5.18 -4.42 16.58
C ALA A 394 5.83 -3.47 17.61
N ALA A 395 5.69 -2.15 17.43
CA ALA A 395 6.13 -1.16 18.40
C ALA A 395 5.42 -1.36 19.75
N LYS A 396 4.10 -1.51 19.76
CA LYS A 396 3.34 -1.73 20.99
C LYS A 396 3.80 -2.99 21.75
N ARG A 397 3.96 -4.12 21.03
CA ARG A 397 4.47 -5.37 21.65
C ARG A 397 5.88 -5.23 22.19
N MET A 398 6.72 -4.49 21.48
CA MET A 398 8.06 -4.17 21.97
C MET A 398 7.98 -3.38 23.28
N ALA A 399 7.08 -2.38 23.39
CA ALA A 399 6.87 -1.63 24.62
C ALA A 399 6.37 -2.53 25.76
N GLU A 400 5.35 -3.36 25.52
CA GLU A 400 4.80 -4.29 26.50
C GLU A 400 5.86 -5.28 27.03
N SER A 401 6.69 -5.81 26.14
CA SER A 401 7.68 -6.82 26.47
C SER A 401 8.95 -6.27 27.12
N THR A 402 9.31 -5.02 26.84
CA THR A 402 10.49 -4.36 27.41
C THR A 402 10.18 -3.47 28.61
N GLY A 403 8.91 -3.07 28.77
CA GLY A 403 8.49 -2.07 29.77
C GLY A 403 8.90 -0.64 29.42
N MET A 404 9.38 -0.38 28.18
CA MET A 404 9.82 0.93 27.72
C MET A 404 9.00 1.42 26.53
N ASN A 405 8.87 2.74 26.41
CA ASN A 405 8.19 3.35 25.28
C ASN A 405 8.87 2.98 23.96
N SER A 406 8.08 2.64 22.97
CA SER A 406 8.55 2.41 21.61
C SER A 406 7.68 3.15 20.60
N ALA A 407 8.20 3.36 19.40
CA ALA A 407 7.51 4.06 18.33
C ALA A 407 7.67 3.34 16.99
N THR A 408 6.83 3.68 16.02
CA THR A 408 7.13 3.26 14.65
C THR A 408 8.34 4.03 14.13
N ILE A 409 9.12 3.41 13.23
CA ILE A 409 10.26 4.08 12.56
C ILE A 409 9.79 5.42 11.95
N HIS A 410 8.61 5.43 11.31
CA HIS A 410 8.04 6.65 10.74
C HIS A 410 7.88 7.76 11.77
N LYS A 411 7.25 7.45 12.92
CA LYS A 411 7.04 8.43 14.00
C LYS A 411 8.37 8.90 14.62
N ALA A 412 9.27 7.96 14.89
CA ALA A 412 10.57 8.25 15.50
C ALA A 412 11.46 9.13 14.61
N CYS A 413 11.37 8.97 13.29
CA CYS A 413 12.12 9.74 12.30
C CYS A 413 11.35 10.96 11.77
N GLY A 414 10.16 11.29 12.32
CA GLY A 414 9.36 12.42 11.87
C GLY A 414 8.94 12.34 10.39
N LEU A 415 8.66 11.12 9.88
CA LEU A 415 8.29 10.91 8.48
C LEU A 415 6.81 11.19 8.26
N VAL A 416 6.51 11.97 7.23
CA VAL A 416 5.15 12.24 6.74
C VAL A 416 4.97 11.63 5.35
N PRO A 417 3.75 11.22 4.97
CA PRO A 417 3.47 10.77 3.62
C PRO A 417 3.85 11.84 2.58
N ALA A 418 4.50 11.43 1.51
CA ALA A 418 4.92 12.31 0.43
C ALA A 418 4.77 11.60 -0.93
N ASP A 419 4.48 12.39 -1.94
CA ASP A 419 4.37 11.90 -3.32
C ASP A 419 5.76 11.83 -3.99
N ASN A 420 6.57 10.88 -3.53
CA ASN A 420 7.92 10.61 -4.02
C ASN A 420 8.16 9.09 -4.08
N PRO A 421 9.26 8.60 -4.68
CA PRO A 421 9.55 7.17 -4.82
C PRO A 421 9.66 6.39 -3.51
N SER A 422 10.02 7.06 -2.41
CA SER A 422 10.06 6.43 -1.07
C SER A 422 8.68 6.41 -0.38
N GLY A 423 7.72 7.22 -0.84
CA GLY A 423 6.40 7.40 -0.23
C GLY A 423 6.40 8.27 1.03
N PHE A 424 7.56 8.78 1.46
CA PHE A 424 7.71 9.57 2.69
C PHE A 424 8.74 10.68 2.53
N ALA A 425 8.58 11.75 3.32
CA ALA A 425 9.56 12.83 3.50
C ALA A 425 9.77 13.08 4.99
N ALA A 426 10.96 13.49 5.38
CA ALA A 426 11.23 13.90 6.75
C ALA A 426 10.65 15.31 7.01
N GLN A 427 9.92 15.45 8.11
CA GLN A 427 9.39 16.73 8.58
C GLN A 427 10.41 17.36 9.56
N GLY A 428 11.36 18.08 9.01
CA GLY A 428 12.45 18.69 9.78
C GLY A 428 13.63 17.75 10.05
N GLU A 429 14.60 18.22 10.82
CA GLU A 429 15.74 17.41 11.27
C GLU A 429 15.33 16.60 12.51
N CYS A 430 15.28 15.27 12.37
CA CYS A 430 15.18 14.35 13.48
C CYS A 430 16.59 13.87 13.86
N ARG A 431 16.97 14.01 15.13
CA ARG A 431 18.28 13.54 15.64
C ARG A 431 18.05 12.51 16.72
N ILE A 432 18.49 11.30 16.46
CA ILE A 432 18.39 10.18 17.39
C ILE A 432 19.78 9.88 17.94
N CYS A 433 19.95 9.97 19.27
CA CYS A 433 21.21 9.67 19.95
C CYS A 433 20.97 8.68 21.09
N GLY A 434 22.06 8.07 21.58
CA GLY A 434 21.98 7.06 22.63
C GLY A 434 21.74 5.64 22.08
N PHE A 435 20.94 4.82 22.76
CA PHE A 435 20.62 3.49 22.31
C PHE A 435 19.47 3.46 21.31
N VAL A 436 19.65 2.76 20.21
CA VAL A 436 18.64 2.57 19.18
C VAL A 436 18.42 1.08 18.96
N GLY A 437 17.26 0.59 19.37
CA GLY A 437 16.81 -0.79 19.11
C GLY A 437 15.75 -0.81 18.02
N ILE A 438 15.98 -1.56 16.93
CA ILE A 438 14.98 -1.71 15.84
C ILE A 438 14.60 -3.18 15.74
N ASP A 439 13.34 -3.50 16.04
CA ASP A 439 12.83 -4.87 15.90
C ASP A 439 12.06 -5.08 14.59
N GLU A 440 11.77 -6.33 14.26
CA GLU A 440 11.12 -6.76 13.03
C GLU A 440 11.80 -6.21 11.75
N MET A 441 13.14 -6.19 11.75
CA MET A 441 13.92 -5.68 10.61
C MET A 441 13.67 -6.45 9.30
N SER A 442 13.11 -7.65 9.35
CA SER A 442 12.67 -8.41 8.16
C SER A 442 11.57 -7.69 7.36
N MET A 443 10.86 -6.73 7.98
CA MET A 443 9.83 -5.91 7.31
C MET A 443 10.34 -4.55 6.80
N VAL A 444 11.59 -4.20 7.09
CA VAL A 444 12.16 -2.87 6.82
C VAL A 444 12.91 -2.88 5.50
N GLY A 445 12.39 -2.14 4.50
CA GLY A 445 13.06 -1.94 3.23
C GLY A 445 14.11 -0.82 3.27
N GLU A 446 14.90 -0.71 2.20
CA GLU A 446 16.08 0.17 2.20
C GLU A 446 15.78 1.64 2.41
N HIS A 447 14.74 2.18 1.78
CA HIS A 447 14.40 3.59 1.95
C HIS A 447 14.02 3.94 3.39
N LEU A 448 13.20 3.10 4.04
CA LEU A 448 12.80 3.33 5.42
C LEU A 448 13.98 3.22 6.38
N PHE A 449 14.87 2.25 6.14
CA PHE A 449 16.07 2.08 6.95
C PHE A 449 17.07 3.24 6.74
N ALA A 450 17.19 3.74 5.51
CA ALA A 450 18.04 4.90 5.22
C ALA A 450 17.62 6.13 6.01
N PHE A 451 16.31 6.43 6.10
CA PHE A 451 15.79 7.50 6.95
C PHE A 451 16.18 7.31 8.43
N ALA A 452 16.04 6.08 8.94
CA ALA A 452 16.43 5.76 10.32
C ALA A 452 17.93 5.98 10.55
N VAL A 453 18.77 5.52 9.64
CA VAL A 453 20.24 5.68 9.71
C VAL A 453 20.63 7.16 9.59
N ASP A 454 19.95 7.93 8.74
CA ASP A 454 20.22 9.36 8.57
C ASP A 454 19.85 10.19 9.81
N ALA A 455 18.82 9.76 10.54
CA ALA A 455 18.42 10.40 11.79
C ALA A 455 19.39 10.12 12.96
N ILE A 456 20.18 9.02 12.91
CA ILE A 456 21.07 8.61 13.99
C ILE A 456 22.32 9.52 14.03
N VAL A 457 22.52 10.14 15.18
CA VAL A 457 23.70 10.98 15.44
C VAL A 457 24.92 10.11 15.72
N ASN A 458 26.04 10.44 15.08
CA ASN A 458 27.32 9.80 15.36
C ASN A 458 27.91 10.36 16.66
N SER A 459 27.67 9.66 17.79
CA SER A 459 28.17 9.97 19.13
C SER A 459 28.87 8.75 19.72
N PRO A 460 29.94 8.87 20.52
CA PRO A 460 30.65 7.72 21.12
C PRO A 460 29.77 6.78 21.94
N SER A 461 28.66 7.27 22.50
CA SER A 461 27.69 6.51 23.27
C SER A 461 26.65 5.78 22.42
N THR A 462 26.40 6.21 21.18
CA THR A 462 25.35 5.65 20.32
C THR A 462 25.59 4.16 20.06
N ARG A 463 24.58 3.34 20.26
CA ARG A 463 24.57 1.90 19.98
C ARG A 463 23.31 1.53 19.21
N ILE A 464 23.50 0.79 18.13
CA ILE A 464 22.43 0.38 17.22
C ILE A 464 22.32 -1.15 17.26
N VAL A 465 21.15 -1.63 17.66
CA VAL A 465 20.86 -3.06 17.73
C VAL A 465 19.68 -3.37 16.83
N LEU A 466 19.91 -4.16 15.80
CA LEU A 466 18.93 -4.58 14.81
C LEU A 466 18.46 -6.00 15.12
N LEU A 467 17.14 -6.19 15.27
CA LEU A 467 16.55 -7.49 15.56
C LEU A 467 15.64 -7.93 14.41
N GLY A 468 15.64 -9.21 14.09
CA GLY A 468 14.76 -9.74 13.05
C GLY A 468 15.00 -11.21 12.74
N ASP A 469 14.26 -11.70 11.76
CA ASP A 469 14.34 -13.09 11.28
C ASP A 469 14.43 -13.11 9.76
N THR A 470 15.58 -13.47 9.20
CA THR A 470 15.83 -13.51 7.75
C THR A 470 15.09 -14.64 7.01
N ASP A 471 14.49 -15.57 7.74
CA ASP A 471 13.72 -16.66 7.15
C ASP A 471 12.24 -16.31 6.98
N GLN A 472 11.77 -15.20 7.59
CA GLN A 472 10.43 -14.64 7.39
C GLN A 472 10.29 -13.95 6.02
N LEU A 473 9.08 -13.45 5.73
CA LEU A 473 8.82 -12.68 4.52
C LEU A 473 9.74 -11.46 4.43
N ALA A 474 10.29 -11.24 3.25
CA ALA A 474 11.04 -10.03 2.94
C ALA A 474 10.13 -8.79 2.95
N PRO A 475 10.68 -7.57 3.08
CA PRO A 475 9.89 -6.35 3.09
C PRO A 475 8.96 -6.24 1.88
N VAL A 476 7.80 -5.59 2.03
CA VAL A 476 6.92 -5.29 0.87
C VAL A 476 7.61 -4.27 -0.06
N THR A 477 8.33 -3.33 0.51
CA THR A 477 9.13 -2.33 -0.20
C THR A 477 10.44 -2.92 -0.74
N ARG A 478 11.20 -2.13 -1.51
CA ARG A 478 12.43 -2.59 -2.16
C ARG A 478 13.56 -2.82 -1.17
N GLY A 479 14.47 -3.74 -1.51
CA GLY A 479 15.63 -4.13 -0.74
C GLY A 479 15.35 -5.20 0.33
N ASP A 480 16.41 -5.74 0.93
CA ASP A 480 16.37 -6.71 2.05
C ASP A 480 17.55 -6.41 2.98
N VAL A 481 17.46 -5.26 3.65
CA VAL A 481 18.56 -4.67 4.44
C VAL A 481 19.12 -5.66 5.46
N LEU A 482 18.25 -6.32 6.23
CA LEU A 482 18.71 -7.27 7.28
C LEU A 482 19.59 -8.37 6.69
N ARG A 483 19.17 -8.93 5.55
CA ARG A 483 19.93 -9.96 4.85
C ARG A 483 21.25 -9.45 4.30
N ASP A 484 21.22 -8.28 3.65
CA ASP A 484 22.41 -7.66 3.06
C ASP A 484 23.47 -7.34 4.13
N LEU A 485 23.03 -6.80 5.28
CA LEU A 485 23.91 -6.53 6.41
C LEU A 485 24.51 -7.80 7.04
N ILE A 486 23.74 -8.88 7.14
CA ILE A 486 24.26 -10.17 7.64
C ILE A 486 25.22 -10.79 6.63
N GLN A 487 24.88 -10.79 5.35
CA GLN A 487 25.70 -11.40 4.29
C GLN A 487 27.01 -10.66 4.03
N CYS A 488 27.05 -9.35 4.25
CA CYS A 488 28.30 -8.61 4.09
C CYS A 488 29.37 -8.99 5.11
N GLY A 489 28.97 -9.57 6.25
CA GLY A 489 29.90 -10.06 7.29
C GLY A 489 30.64 -8.98 8.07
N VAL A 490 30.39 -7.70 7.76
CA VAL A 490 31.05 -6.56 8.42
C VAL A 490 30.38 -6.24 9.76
N VAL A 491 29.05 -6.25 9.79
CA VAL A 491 28.27 -5.98 11.00
C VAL A 491 28.23 -7.19 11.91
N LYS A 492 28.56 -7.01 13.19
CA LYS A 492 28.58 -8.11 14.16
C LYS A 492 27.20 -8.72 14.35
N THR A 493 27.07 -9.98 14.01
CA THR A 493 25.78 -10.69 13.98
C THR A 493 25.80 -11.90 14.90
N VAL A 494 24.79 -12.01 15.75
CA VAL A 494 24.52 -13.18 16.57
C VAL A 494 23.24 -13.85 16.09
N ARG A 495 23.31 -15.15 15.77
CA ARG A 495 22.13 -15.95 15.43
C ARG A 495 21.74 -16.83 16.63
N LEU A 496 20.55 -16.51 17.19
CA LEU A 496 19.94 -17.30 18.26
C LEU A 496 19.31 -18.56 17.66
N ASP A 497 19.70 -19.72 18.16
CA ASP A 497 19.30 -21.04 17.64
C ASP A 497 18.47 -21.87 18.63
N VAL A 498 18.49 -21.53 19.93
CA VAL A 498 17.70 -22.21 20.93
C VAL A 498 16.31 -21.63 21.04
N ASN A 499 15.26 -22.45 20.92
CA ASN A 499 13.88 -22.02 21.09
C ASN A 499 13.44 -22.26 22.56
N TYR A 500 12.97 -21.20 23.22
CA TYR A 500 12.52 -21.21 24.62
C TYR A 500 11.00 -21.14 24.79
N ARG A 501 10.26 -20.85 23.70
CA ARG A 501 8.81 -20.52 23.79
C ARG A 501 7.94 -21.73 24.08
N GLN A 502 8.26 -22.84 23.46
CA GLN A 502 7.52 -24.10 23.60
C GLN A 502 8.55 -25.13 23.99
N GLY A 503 8.27 -25.95 24.99
CA GLY A 503 9.18 -27.03 25.42
C GLY A 503 9.69 -27.83 24.22
N SER A 504 10.75 -28.58 24.38
CA SER A 504 11.43 -29.34 23.32
C SER A 504 10.54 -30.33 22.53
N THR A 505 9.25 -30.40 22.84
CA THR A 505 8.26 -31.35 22.30
C THR A 505 7.25 -30.75 21.32
N SER A 506 7.21 -29.39 21.10
CA SER A 506 6.21 -28.79 20.19
C SER A 506 6.43 -29.18 18.73
N THR A 507 5.38 -29.75 18.12
CA THR A 507 5.38 -30.14 16.69
C THR A 507 5.36 -28.95 15.75
N ILE A 508 4.74 -27.82 16.11
CA ILE A 508 4.78 -26.55 15.34
C ILE A 508 6.21 -26.02 15.30
N THR A 509 6.90 -26.02 16.45
CA THR A 509 8.27 -25.56 16.54
C THR A 509 9.22 -26.45 15.73
N ASP A 510 9.10 -27.75 15.87
CA ASP A 510 9.89 -28.74 15.10
C ASP A 510 9.67 -28.56 13.58
N ALA A 511 8.42 -28.40 13.17
CA ALA A 511 8.07 -28.14 11.77
C ALA A 511 8.71 -26.84 11.25
N SER A 512 8.64 -25.77 12.02
CA SER A 512 9.22 -24.47 11.63
C SER A 512 10.75 -24.56 11.46
N ILE A 513 11.45 -25.25 12.37
CA ILE A 513 12.89 -25.50 12.30
C ILE A 513 13.24 -26.33 11.06
N LYS A 514 12.53 -27.45 10.83
CA LYS A 514 12.74 -28.30 9.66
C LYS A 514 12.52 -27.61 8.33
N ILE A 515 11.50 -26.76 8.24
CA ILE A 515 11.23 -25.95 7.06
C ILE A 515 12.35 -24.93 6.86
N ARG A 516 12.75 -24.23 7.91
CA ARG A 516 13.84 -23.24 7.86
C ARG A 516 15.14 -23.87 7.35
N GLU A 517 15.52 -25.02 7.90
CA GLU A 517 16.79 -25.71 7.61
C GLU A 517 16.73 -26.57 6.34
N ASN A 518 15.64 -26.53 5.57
CA ASN A 518 15.41 -27.36 4.40
C ASN A 518 15.41 -28.89 4.68
N ARG A 519 15.28 -29.32 5.92
CA ARG A 519 15.24 -30.73 6.30
C ARG A 519 13.89 -31.42 6.01
N ALA A 520 12.89 -30.66 5.60
CA ALA A 520 11.54 -31.17 5.27
C ALA A 520 11.45 -31.78 3.85
N TYR A 521 12.52 -31.76 3.06
CA TYR A 521 12.45 -32.08 1.60
C TYR A 521 12.25 -33.55 1.25
N SER A 522 12.65 -34.46 2.07
CA SER A 522 12.66 -35.87 1.70
C SER A 522 11.31 -36.60 1.84
N GLY A 523 10.26 -35.84 2.09
CA GLY A 523 8.88 -36.30 2.22
C GLY A 523 8.24 -35.77 3.51
N ILE A 524 7.15 -35.00 3.36
CA ILE A 524 6.49 -34.33 4.49
C ILE A 524 6.12 -35.33 5.57
N LYS A 525 5.53 -36.47 5.20
CA LYS A 525 5.15 -37.56 6.17
C LYS A 525 6.31 -38.17 6.92
N ARG A 526 7.54 -38.07 6.41
CA ARG A 526 8.72 -38.63 7.07
C ARG A 526 9.44 -37.64 7.98
N ASN A 527 9.37 -36.35 7.64
CA ASN A 527 10.15 -35.30 8.28
C ASN A 527 9.32 -34.35 9.15
N LEU A 528 8.07 -34.06 8.77
CA LEU A 528 7.13 -33.33 9.60
C LEU A 528 6.22 -34.29 10.34
N LYS A 529 6.09 -34.07 11.66
CA LYS A 529 5.15 -34.79 12.51
C LYS A 529 3.86 -34.00 12.57
N PHE A 530 2.75 -34.72 12.48
CA PHE A 530 1.40 -34.14 12.62
C PHE A 530 0.74 -34.77 13.85
N ASP A 531 0.10 -33.93 14.63
CA ASP A 531 -0.65 -34.27 15.84
C ASP A 531 -1.76 -33.21 16.08
N ASP A 532 -2.35 -33.19 17.28
CA ASP A 532 -3.40 -32.22 17.64
C ASP A 532 -2.88 -30.76 17.69
N GLU A 533 -1.57 -30.56 17.86
CA GLU A 533 -0.95 -29.25 17.87
C GLU A 533 -0.70 -28.75 16.43
N PHE A 534 -0.22 -29.65 15.55
CA PHE A 534 0.02 -29.35 14.14
C PHE A 534 -0.66 -30.37 13.25
N ASN A 535 -1.75 -30.02 12.59
CA ASN A 535 -2.54 -30.91 11.74
C ASN A 535 -2.50 -30.48 10.28
N PHE A 536 -2.57 -31.48 9.37
CA PHE A 536 -2.73 -31.25 7.92
C PHE A 536 -3.94 -32.02 7.41
N VAL A 537 -4.97 -31.30 6.96
CA VAL A 537 -6.17 -31.86 6.34
C VAL A 537 -5.99 -31.83 4.82
N SER A 538 -5.72 -33.00 4.21
CA SER A 538 -5.51 -33.10 2.77
C SER A 538 -6.86 -33.05 2.03
N ILE A 539 -6.99 -32.08 1.12
CA ILE A 539 -8.13 -31.89 0.23
C ILE A 539 -7.58 -31.58 -1.15
N THR A 540 -7.96 -32.38 -2.14
CA THR A 540 -7.61 -32.18 -3.54
C THR A 540 -8.78 -32.53 -4.44
N ASP A 541 -8.99 -31.73 -5.47
CA ASP A 541 -9.99 -31.99 -6.51
C ASP A 541 -9.43 -31.54 -7.88
N PRO A 542 -9.70 -32.28 -8.97
CA PRO A 542 -9.32 -31.86 -10.32
C PRO A 542 -9.94 -30.51 -10.71
N ASP A 543 -11.20 -30.25 -10.32
CA ASP A 543 -11.82 -28.94 -10.45
C ASP A 543 -11.35 -28.02 -9.31
N LYS A 544 -10.51 -27.05 -9.65
CA LYS A 544 -9.95 -26.10 -8.67
C LYS A 544 -10.98 -25.21 -7.99
N LYS A 545 -12.14 -25.00 -8.59
CA LYS A 545 -13.25 -24.28 -7.96
C LYS A 545 -13.93 -25.15 -6.91
N GLN A 546 -14.13 -26.42 -7.20
CA GLN A 546 -14.67 -27.39 -6.25
C GLN A 546 -13.69 -27.63 -5.10
N GLU A 547 -12.39 -27.82 -5.39
CA GLU A 547 -11.35 -27.91 -4.37
C GLU A 547 -11.40 -26.72 -3.39
N ALA A 548 -11.49 -25.49 -3.94
CA ALA A 548 -11.56 -24.29 -3.12
C ALA A 548 -12.82 -24.21 -2.25
N ASN A 549 -13.97 -24.72 -2.72
CA ASN A 549 -15.19 -24.78 -1.93
C ASN A 549 -15.05 -25.78 -0.77
N LEU A 550 -14.52 -26.97 -1.03
CA LEU A 550 -14.28 -27.99 0.01
C LEU A 550 -13.28 -27.50 1.06
N ILE A 551 -12.22 -26.82 0.63
CA ILE A 551 -11.27 -26.19 1.54
C ILE A 551 -11.95 -25.11 2.40
N LEU A 552 -12.82 -24.28 1.80
CA LEU A 552 -13.54 -23.21 2.50
C LEU A 552 -14.51 -23.77 3.55
N GLU A 553 -15.26 -24.82 3.22
CA GLU A 553 -16.14 -25.53 4.15
C GLU A 553 -15.34 -26.07 5.33
N LYS A 554 -14.19 -26.68 5.08
CA LYS A 554 -13.33 -27.20 6.13
C LYS A 554 -12.69 -26.09 6.97
N ILE A 555 -12.33 -24.94 6.38
CA ILE A 555 -11.88 -23.77 7.12
C ILE A 555 -12.96 -23.32 8.11
N ILE A 556 -14.22 -23.24 7.68
CA ILE A 556 -15.32 -22.83 8.56
C ILE A 556 -15.51 -23.81 9.72
N GLU A 557 -15.43 -25.12 9.46
CA GLU A 557 -15.52 -26.15 10.50
C GLU A 557 -14.39 -25.99 11.54
N GLU A 558 -13.12 -25.90 11.07
CA GLU A 558 -11.97 -25.75 11.96
C GLU A 558 -11.96 -24.39 12.68
N TYR A 559 -12.47 -23.33 12.03
CA TYR A 559 -12.62 -22.02 12.66
C TYR A 559 -13.62 -22.08 13.82
N LYS A 560 -14.78 -22.73 13.64
CA LYS A 560 -15.77 -22.96 14.73
C LYS A 560 -15.14 -23.73 15.89
N ARG A 561 -14.37 -24.81 15.59
CA ARG A 561 -13.65 -25.58 16.60
C ARG A 561 -12.62 -24.74 17.34
N GLY A 562 -11.86 -23.91 16.62
CA GLY A 562 -10.90 -22.97 17.19
C GLY A 562 -11.56 -21.96 18.11
N VAL A 563 -12.67 -21.35 17.68
CA VAL A 563 -13.43 -20.39 18.50
C VAL A 563 -13.97 -21.02 19.78
N MET A 564 -14.48 -22.25 19.72
CA MET A 564 -14.93 -22.97 20.92
C MET A 564 -13.81 -23.18 21.94
N LYS A 565 -12.59 -23.41 21.48
CA LYS A 565 -11.45 -23.75 22.34
C LYS A 565 -10.64 -22.52 22.80
N TYR A 566 -10.50 -21.52 21.94
CA TYR A 566 -9.59 -20.38 22.14
C TYR A 566 -10.25 -19.02 22.06
N GLY A 567 -11.56 -18.96 21.84
CA GLY A 567 -12.28 -17.72 21.59
C GLY A 567 -12.06 -17.16 20.18
N ILE A 568 -12.88 -16.16 19.84
CA ILE A 568 -12.81 -15.49 18.53
C ILE A 568 -11.50 -14.68 18.38
N GLU A 569 -10.98 -14.12 19.47
CA GLU A 569 -9.73 -13.36 19.52
C GLU A 569 -8.50 -14.28 19.36
N GLY A 570 -8.61 -15.52 19.82
CA GLY A 570 -7.55 -16.51 19.78
C GLY A 570 -7.47 -17.32 18.50
N THR A 571 -8.44 -17.15 17.58
CA THR A 571 -8.55 -17.95 16.35
C THR A 571 -8.50 -17.08 15.11
N ILE A 572 -7.62 -17.41 14.15
CA ILE A 572 -7.42 -16.65 12.92
C ILE A 572 -7.24 -17.56 11.70
N VAL A 573 -7.73 -17.13 10.54
CA VAL A 573 -7.35 -17.74 9.26
C VAL A 573 -6.30 -16.86 8.58
N LEU A 574 -5.22 -17.48 8.11
CA LEU A 574 -4.14 -16.80 7.38
C LEU A 574 -4.26 -17.09 5.89
N THR A 575 -4.34 -16.07 5.04
CA THR A 575 -4.47 -16.26 3.59
C THR A 575 -3.28 -15.65 2.85
N PRO A 576 -2.82 -16.27 1.73
CA PRO A 576 -1.76 -15.69 0.90
C PRO A 576 -2.18 -14.43 0.14
N THR A 577 -3.48 -14.30 -0.20
CA THR A 577 -4.00 -13.26 -1.12
C THR A 577 -5.11 -12.43 -0.48
N HIS A 578 -5.23 -11.16 -0.91
CA HIS A 578 -6.18 -10.20 -0.36
C HIS A 578 -7.52 -10.20 -1.13
N TYR A 579 -7.47 -10.07 -2.46
CA TYR A 579 -8.64 -9.92 -3.33
C TYR A 579 -8.78 -11.06 -4.33
N ASP A 580 -10.02 -11.33 -4.70
CA ASP A 580 -10.34 -12.07 -5.92
C ASP A 580 -10.05 -11.16 -7.14
N ARG A 581 -9.17 -11.63 -8.02
CA ARG A 581 -8.82 -10.95 -9.27
C ARG A 581 -9.48 -11.61 -10.49
N GLY A 582 -10.57 -12.36 -10.29
CA GLY A 582 -11.22 -13.13 -11.36
C GLY A 582 -10.39 -14.31 -11.85
N THR A 583 -9.43 -14.75 -11.07
CA THR A 583 -8.55 -15.89 -11.36
C THR A 583 -8.81 -17.01 -10.34
N PRO A 584 -8.44 -18.27 -10.64
CA PRO A 584 -8.54 -19.36 -9.67
C PRO A 584 -7.86 -19.08 -8.32
N THR A 585 -6.83 -18.21 -8.31
CA THR A 585 -6.18 -17.72 -7.08
C THR A 585 -7.11 -16.93 -6.16
N GLY A 586 -8.19 -16.35 -6.67
CA GLY A 586 -9.18 -15.60 -5.91
C GLY A 586 -10.15 -16.46 -5.11
N TYR A 587 -10.24 -17.74 -5.39
CA TYR A 587 -11.24 -18.61 -4.75
C TYR A 587 -11.08 -18.76 -3.24
N LEU A 588 -9.86 -18.57 -2.69
CA LEU A 588 -9.56 -18.63 -1.25
C LEU A 588 -8.87 -17.33 -0.77
N CYS A 589 -9.26 -16.18 -1.33
CA CYS A 589 -8.75 -14.89 -0.91
C CYS A 589 -9.31 -14.46 0.45
N LYS A 590 -8.64 -13.55 1.14
CA LYS A 590 -9.03 -13.01 2.45
C LYS A 590 -10.51 -12.57 2.47
N ASN A 591 -10.95 -11.81 1.49
CA ASN A 591 -12.31 -11.24 1.49
C ASN A 591 -13.38 -12.32 1.41
N ARG A 592 -13.20 -13.33 0.53
CA ARG A 592 -14.16 -14.44 0.40
C ARG A 592 -14.21 -15.29 1.68
N VAL A 593 -13.05 -15.58 2.27
CA VAL A 593 -12.97 -16.33 3.53
C VAL A 593 -13.64 -15.55 4.66
N ASN A 594 -13.41 -14.24 4.78
CA ASN A 594 -14.08 -13.39 5.77
C ASN A 594 -15.60 -13.42 5.63
N THR A 595 -16.12 -13.21 4.42
CA THR A 595 -17.57 -13.22 4.18
C THR A 595 -18.19 -14.59 4.52
N ALA A 596 -17.52 -15.69 4.19
CA ALA A 596 -18.02 -17.03 4.47
C ALA A 596 -17.99 -17.35 5.97
N ILE A 597 -16.94 -16.97 6.69
CA ILE A 597 -16.87 -17.16 8.14
C ILE A 597 -17.88 -16.27 8.85
N GLN A 598 -18.02 -14.99 8.44
CA GLN A 598 -19.03 -14.08 9.00
C GLN A 598 -20.42 -14.70 8.89
N ALA A 599 -20.81 -15.19 7.72
CA ALA A 599 -22.11 -15.83 7.51
C ALA A 599 -22.33 -17.07 8.41
N ALA A 600 -21.26 -17.79 8.74
CA ALA A 600 -21.32 -19.02 9.53
C ALA A 600 -21.27 -18.82 11.06
N ILE A 601 -20.61 -17.74 11.53
CA ILE A 601 -20.36 -17.44 12.94
C ILE A 601 -21.28 -16.31 13.45
N ASN A 602 -21.48 -15.29 12.61
CA ASN A 602 -22.24 -14.09 12.92
C ASN A 602 -23.27 -13.81 11.81
N PRO A 603 -24.28 -14.69 11.62
CA PRO A 603 -25.26 -14.56 10.56
C PRO A 603 -26.09 -13.28 10.71
N ARG A 604 -26.46 -12.72 9.55
CA ARG A 604 -27.34 -11.55 9.50
C ARG A 604 -28.74 -11.91 10.00
N SER A 605 -29.31 -11.04 10.83
CA SER A 605 -30.73 -11.06 11.20
C SER A 605 -31.28 -9.64 11.17
N ASP A 606 -32.59 -9.49 10.99
CA ASP A 606 -33.25 -8.17 10.95
C ASP A 606 -33.19 -7.44 12.30
N GLU A 607 -33.03 -8.17 13.40
CA GLU A 607 -32.92 -7.63 14.74
C GLU A 607 -31.50 -7.15 15.08
N LYS A 608 -30.50 -7.54 14.28
CA LYS A 608 -29.10 -7.25 14.59
C LYS A 608 -28.65 -5.93 13.98
N PRO A 609 -28.16 -4.97 14.79
CA PRO A 609 -27.65 -3.73 14.27
C PRO A 609 -26.50 -3.96 13.28
N SER A 610 -26.60 -3.33 12.11
CA SER A 610 -25.60 -3.43 11.05
C SER A 610 -25.39 -2.13 10.31
N VAL A 611 -24.20 -1.97 9.74
CA VAL A 611 -23.82 -0.84 8.86
C VAL A 611 -23.16 -1.38 7.59
N GLU A 612 -23.50 -0.82 6.46
CA GLU A 612 -22.84 -1.12 5.18
C GLU A 612 -21.89 0.00 4.80
N VAL A 613 -20.63 -0.35 4.59
CA VAL A 613 -19.56 0.56 4.18
C VAL A 613 -18.76 -0.10 3.07
N ASN A 614 -18.61 0.59 1.93
CA ASN A 614 -17.86 0.07 0.78
C ASN A 614 -18.29 -1.36 0.34
N HIS A 615 -19.60 -1.64 0.34
CA HIS A 615 -20.20 -2.96 0.05
C HIS A 615 -19.83 -4.08 1.04
N GLN A 616 -19.25 -3.74 2.16
CA GLN A 616 -19.02 -4.65 3.28
C GLN A 616 -20.05 -4.37 4.36
N ILE A 617 -20.76 -5.40 4.81
CA ILE A 617 -21.69 -5.31 5.93
C ILE A 617 -20.91 -5.64 7.20
N PHE A 618 -21.00 -4.75 8.18
CA PHE A 618 -20.49 -4.95 9.54
C PHE A 618 -21.64 -5.09 10.50
N MET A 619 -21.50 -5.99 11.47
CA MET A 619 -22.50 -6.30 12.48
C MET A 619 -21.87 -6.32 13.87
N VAL A 620 -22.68 -6.11 14.90
CA VAL A 620 -22.24 -6.32 16.28
C VAL A 620 -21.73 -7.76 16.45
N GLY A 621 -20.57 -7.91 17.08
CA GLY A 621 -19.85 -9.17 17.24
C GLY A 621 -18.88 -9.51 16.10
N ASP A 622 -18.78 -8.67 15.05
CA ASP A 622 -17.80 -8.91 14.00
C ASP A 622 -16.38 -8.63 14.46
N ARG A 623 -15.48 -9.50 14.03
CA ARG A 623 -14.04 -9.33 14.17
C ARG A 623 -13.52 -8.40 13.10
N ILE A 624 -12.75 -7.37 13.46
CA ILE A 624 -12.24 -6.35 12.54
C ILE A 624 -10.74 -6.10 12.71
N ILE A 625 -10.16 -5.48 11.69
CA ILE A 625 -8.78 -4.98 11.68
C ILE A 625 -8.77 -3.51 11.23
N GLN A 626 -8.04 -2.67 11.95
CA GLN A 626 -7.76 -1.29 11.56
C GLN A 626 -6.80 -1.26 10.38
N ARG A 627 -7.07 -0.39 9.37
CA ARG A 627 -6.25 -0.29 8.14
C ARG A 627 -5.48 1.00 8.00
N LYS A 628 -5.80 2.02 8.79
CA LYS A 628 -5.05 3.27 8.84
C LYS A 628 -4.71 3.63 10.28
N ASN A 629 -3.59 4.34 10.44
CA ASN A 629 -3.25 4.90 11.74
C ASN A 629 -4.19 6.07 12.07
N THR A 630 -4.70 6.08 13.29
CA THR A 630 -5.40 7.19 13.91
C THR A 630 -4.67 7.55 15.21
N ASP A 631 -5.12 8.58 15.91
CA ASP A 631 -4.53 8.94 17.20
C ASP A 631 -4.70 7.83 18.25
N ASN A 632 -5.73 7.00 18.09
CA ASN A 632 -6.16 6.01 19.08
C ASN A 632 -6.03 4.55 18.65
N ALA A 633 -5.87 4.25 17.35
CA ALA A 633 -5.73 2.88 16.82
C ALA A 633 -4.70 2.85 15.69
N PHE A 634 -3.93 1.76 15.62
CA PHE A 634 -2.87 1.59 14.63
C PHE A 634 -3.28 0.62 13.52
N ASN A 635 -2.67 0.81 12.34
CA ASN A 635 -2.83 -0.15 11.25
C ASN A 635 -2.34 -1.54 11.69
N GLY A 636 -3.25 -2.52 11.63
CA GLY A 636 -3.02 -3.89 12.07
C GLY A 636 -3.66 -4.23 13.41
N ASP A 637 -4.16 -3.25 14.18
CA ASP A 637 -4.89 -3.53 15.43
C ASP A 637 -6.16 -4.33 15.14
N LEU A 638 -6.32 -5.42 15.87
CA LEU A 638 -7.49 -6.29 15.81
C LEU A 638 -8.48 -5.90 16.92
N GLY A 639 -9.77 -5.96 16.63
CA GLY A 639 -10.82 -5.61 17.56
C GLY A 639 -12.14 -6.29 17.24
N THR A 640 -13.16 -6.03 18.08
CA THR A 640 -14.51 -6.54 17.91
C THR A 640 -15.51 -5.40 18.00
N ILE A 641 -16.51 -5.40 17.12
CA ILE A 641 -17.61 -4.44 17.16
C ILE A 641 -18.53 -4.83 18.30
N VAL A 642 -18.72 -3.92 19.26
CA VAL A 642 -19.54 -4.16 20.47
C VAL A 642 -20.91 -3.50 20.39
N ALA A 643 -21.05 -2.38 19.67
CA ALA A 643 -22.33 -1.75 19.40
C ALA A 643 -22.34 -1.02 18.05
N ILE A 644 -23.53 -0.88 17.49
CA ILE A 644 -23.82 -0.04 16.31
C ILE A 644 -25.09 0.73 16.64
N THR A 645 -25.01 2.05 16.72
CA THR A 645 -26.12 2.95 17.00
C THR A 645 -26.34 3.93 15.84
N LYS A 646 -27.58 4.33 15.65
CA LYS A 646 -27.96 5.35 14.65
C LYS A 646 -28.61 6.51 15.37
N ASP A 647 -28.06 7.70 15.18
CA ASP A 647 -28.63 8.95 15.66
C ASP A 647 -28.93 9.86 14.46
N GLY A 648 -30.20 9.90 14.07
CA GLY A 648 -30.65 10.57 12.83
C GLY A 648 -29.97 9.96 11.59
N ASN A 649 -29.16 10.75 10.89
CA ASN A 649 -28.40 10.34 9.71
C ASN A 649 -26.98 9.84 10.03
N GLU A 650 -26.53 9.94 11.28
CA GLU A 650 -25.20 9.51 11.70
C GLU A 650 -25.22 8.09 12.22
N THR A 651 -24.23 7.33 11.85
CA THR A 651 -24.03 5.95 12.35
C THR A 651 -22.75 5.92 13.16
N HIS A 652 -22.87 5.44 14.39
CA HIS A 652 -21.74 5.24 15.31
C HIS A 652 -21.48 3.76 15.50
N VAL A 653 -20.22 3.36 15.34
CA VAL A 653 -19.76 1.99 15.51
C VAL A 653 -18.78 1.97 16.68
N GLU A 654 -19.12 1.23 17.71
CA GLU A 654 -18.30 1.07 18.91
C GLU A 654 -17.42 -0.17 18.80
N ILE A 655 -16.13 0.00 19.00
CA ILE A 655 -15.12 -1.05 18.81
C ILE A 655 -14.25 -1.16 20.06
N ILE A 656 -14.04 -2.38 20.54
CA ILE A 656 -13.00 -2.72 21.51
C ILE A 656 -11.87 -3.40 20.76
N PHE A 657 -10.67 -2.80 20.80
CA PHE A 657 -9.47 -3.41 20.26
C PHE A 657 -8.81 -4.33 21.29
N ASP A 658 -8.25 -5.46 20.85
CA ASP A 658 -7.58 -6.46 21.73
C ASP A 658 -6.46 -5.86 22.57
N SER A 659 -5.94 -4.76 22.13
CA SER A 659 -4.82 -4.06 22.76
C SER A 659 -5.24 -3.00 23.77
N ARG A 660 -6.56 -2.83 24.06
CA ARG A 660 -7.13 -1.77 24.90
C ARG A 660 -8.35 -2.29 25.65
N GLU A 661 -8.66 -1.63 26.75
CA GLU A 661 -9.90 -1.89 27.52
C GLU A 661 -11.00 -0.87 27.22
N ASP A 662 -10.64 0.30 26.64
CA ASP A 662 -11.59 1.35 26.33
C ASP A 662 -12.27 1.15 24.97
N VAL A 663 -13.51 1.60 24.88
CA VAL A 663 -14.32 1.58 23.66
C VAL A 663 -13.96 2.78 22.79
N LEU A 664 -13.67 2.56 21.51
CA LEU A 664 -13.51 3.62 20.52
C LEU A 664 -14.78 3.74 19.67
N VAL A 665 -15.24 4.98 19.48
CA VAL A 665 -16.42 5.28 18.67
C VAL A 665 -15.98 5.76 17.29
N TYR A 666 -16.46 5.08 16.25
CA TYR A 666 -16.22 5.38 14.84
C TYR A 666 -17.47 5.99 14.21
N ASP A 667 -17.32 7.11 13.51
CA ASP A 667 -18.36 7.73 12.70
C ASP A 667 -18.33 7.19 11.26
N SER A 668 -19.22 7.69 10.39
CA SER A 668 -19.29 7.31 8.97
C SER A 668 -18.01 7.63 8.19
N ASN A 669 -17.15 8.53 8.66
CA ASN A 669 -15.87 8.87 8.02
C ASN A 669 -14.75 7.91 8.40
N ASN A 670 -14.77 7.40 9.63
CA ASN A 670 -13.71 6.57 10.18
C ASN A 670 -13.99 5.07 10.02
N VAL A 671 -15.26 4.65 9.98
CA VAL A 671 -15.64 3.24 9.80
C VAL A 671 -15.16 2.64 8.46
N LYS A 672 -14.86 3.47 7.46
CA LYS A 672 -14.23 3.03 6.18
C LYS A 672 -12.79 2.55 6.32
N ASP A 673 -12.16 2.82 7.46
CA ASP A 673 -10.77 2.46 7.73
C ASP A 673 -10.63 1.12 8.46
N ILE A 674 -11.74 0.38 8.65
CA ILE A 674 -11.75 -0.98 9.18
C ILE A 674 -12.15 -2.01 8.11
N GLU A 675 -11.71 -3.26 8.30
CA GLU A 675 -12.07 -4.42 7.47
C GLU A 675 -12.41 -5.61 8.38
N LEU A 676 -13.19 -6.59 7.86
CA LEU A 676 -13.41 -7.86 8.57
C LEU A 676 -12.09 -8.62 8.77
N ALA A 677 -11.93 -9.26 9.90
CA ALA A 677 -10.71 -9.92 10.32
C ALA A 677 -10.88 -11.31 10.98
N TYR A 678 -11.83 -12.10 10.52
CA TYR A 678 -11.85 -13.55 10.75
C TYR A 678 -10.69 -14.22 10.01
N ALA A 679 -10.33 -13.65 8.86
CA ALA A 679 -9.15 -13.98 8.08
C ALA A 679 -8.34 -12.72 7.77
N ILE A 680 -7.01 -12.81 7.87
CA ILE A 680 -6.05 -11.77 7.48
C ILE A 680 -4.99 -12.34 6.54
N THR A 681 -4.27 -11.48 5.84
CA THR A 681 -3.15 -11.98 5.03
C THR A 681 -1.95 -12.33 5.90
N VAL A 682 -1.10 -13.27 5.43
CA VAL A 682 0.15 -13.61 6.14
C VAL A 682 1.03 -12.37 6.36
N HIS A 683 1.05 -11.43 5.41
CA HIS A 683 1.77 -10.15 5.57
C HIS A 683 1.19 -9.32 6.73
N SER A 684 -0.13 -9.21 6.83
CA SER A 684 -0.79 -8.48 7.92
C SER A 684 -0.63 -9.16 9.29
N SER A 685 -0.29 -10.46 9.32
CA SER A 685 -0.05 -11.20 10.57
C SER A 685 1.40 -11.08 11.07
N GLN A 686 2.29 -10.42 10.35
CA GLN A 686 3.66 -10.21 10.81
C GLN A 686 3.65 -9.39 12.12
N GLY A 687 4.48 -9.79 13.08
CA GLY A 687 4.41 -9.26 14.42
C GLY A 687 3.25 -9.80 15.28
N CYS A 688 2.23 -10.51 14.71
CA CYS A 688 1.13 -11.12 15.46
C CYS A 688 1.41 -12.59 15.82
N GLU A 689 0.68 -13.08 16.83
CA GLU A 689 0.68 -14.49 17.23
C GLU A 689 -0.69 -14.85 17.81
N PHE A 690 -1.17 -16.03 17.46
CA PHE A 690 -2.48 -16.51 17.83
C PHE A 690 -2.43 -17.89 18.46
N PRO A 691 -3.28 -18.19 19.45
CA PRO A 691 -3.41 -19.55 19.97
C PRO A 691 -3.74 -20.58 18.87
N CYS A 692 -4.64 -20.23 17.93
CA CYS A 692 -5.05 -21.10 16.83
C CYS A 692 -4.93 -20.38 15.47
N CYS A 693 -4.18 -20.99 14.54
CA CYS A 693 -4.07 -20.55 13.15
C CYS A 693 -4.56 -21.62 12.20
N ILE A 694 -5.38 -21.21 11.23
CA ILE A 694 -5.86 -22.05 10.13
C ILE A 694 -5.27 -21.48 8.85
N PHE A 695 -4.65 -22.33 8.01
CA PHE A 695 -3.93 -21.85 6.85
C PHE A 695 -4.23 -22.70 5.60
N PRO A 696 -4.98 -22.16 4.61
CA PRO A 696 -5.26 -22.88 3.37
C PRO A 696 -4.02 -23.05 2.50
N VAL A 697 -3.96 -24.20 1.84
CA VAL A 697 -2.93 -24.57 0.89
C VAL A 697 -3.57 -24.97 -0.42
N SER A 698 -3.31 -24.25 -1.51
CA SER A 698 -3.84 -24.58 -2.84
C SER A 698 -2.81 -24.27 -3.93
N SER A 699 -2.75 -25.14 -4.94
CA SER A 699 -1.91 -24.94 -6.13
C SER A 699 -2.28 -23.67 -6.88
N THR A 700 -3.52 -23.17 -6.72
CA THR A 700 -4.01 -21.93 -7.34
C THR A 700 -3.29 -20.67 -6.84
N TYR A 701 -2.65 -20.71 -5.68
CA TYR A 701 -1.86 -19.58 -5.18
C TYR A 701 -0.58 -19.29 -6.00
N GLY A 702 -0.17 -20.20 -6.87
CA GLY A 702 0.89 -20.00 -7.86
C GLY A 702 2.17 -19.39 -7.30
N PRO A 703 2.48 -18.13 -7.66
CA PRO A 703 3.69 -17.44 -7.23
C PRO A 703 3.81 -17.24 -5.70
N MET A 704 2.70 -17.30 -4.96
CA MET A 704 2.69 -17.14 -3.50
C MET A 704 3.11 -18.41 -2.76
N LEU A 705 3.23 -19.56 -3.45
CA LEU A 705 3.72 -20.80 -2.87
C LEU A 705 5.24 -20.71 -2.64
N THR A 706 5.63 -20.05 -1.55
CA THR A 706 7.02 -19.82 -1.18
C THR A 706 7.32 -20.21 0.26
N LYS A 707 8.54 -20.67 0.52
CA LYS A 707 9.00 -21.05 1.86
C LYS A 707 8.83 -19.92 2.89
N PRO A 708 9.25 -18.67 2.62
CA PRO A 708 9.09 -17.59 3.58
C PRO A 708 7.63 -17.30 3.96
N LEU A 709 6.70 -17.42 3.01
CA LEU A 709 5.28 -17.19 3.29
C LEU A 709 4.73 -18.24 4.25
N TYR A 710 4.96 -19.53 3.97
CA TYR A 710 4.48 -20.61 4.85
C TYR A 710 5.22 -20.65 6.17
N TYR A 711 6.53 -20.41 6.19
CA TYR A 711 7.29 -20.26 7.43
C TYR A 711 6.74 -19.14 8.31
N THR A 712 6.49 -17.96 7.73
CA THR A 712 5.91 -16.83 8.46
C THR A 712 4.54 -17.19 9.02
N GLY A 713 3.64 -17.79 8.20
CA GLY A 713 2.30 -18.16 8.63
C GLY A 713 2.31 -19.25 9.74
N ILE A 714 3.11 -20.30 9.58
CA ILE A 714 3.24 -21.37 10.56
C ILE A 714 3.72 -20.83 11.91
N THR A 715 4.68 -19.91 11.89
CA THR A 715 5.24 -19.31 13.11
C THR A 715 4.28 -18.34 13.82
N ARG A 716 3.11 -18.06 13.28
CA ARG A 716 2.07 -17.29 13.97
C ARG A 716 1.29 -18.11 14.99
N ALA A 717 1.26 -19.42 14.84
CA ALA A 717 0.53 -20.32 15.75
C ALA A 717 1.29 -20.58 17.05
N LYS A 718 0.57 -20.46 18.19
CA LYS A 718 1.11 -20.74 19.53
C LYS A 718 0.79 -22.14 20.05
N LYS A 719 -0.44 -22.62 19.82
CA LYS A 719 -0.97 -23.84 20.44
C LYS A 719 -1.57 -24.82 19.43
N ASN A 720 -2.15 -24.30 18.33
CA ASN A 720 -2.80 -25.12 17.34
C ASN A 720 -2.61 -24.54 15.94
N LEU A 721 -2.18 -25.36 15.00
CA LEU A 721 -2.01 -25.03 13.60
C LEU A 721 -2.69 -26.08 12.72
N VAL A 722 -3.61 -25.64 11.86
CA VAL A 722 -4.28 -26.51 10.91
C VAL A 722 -3.98 -26.04 9.49
N LEU A 723 -3.25 -26.84 8.72
CA LEU A 723 -3.08 -26.65 7.28
C LEU A 723 -4.20 -27.42 6.56
N ILE A 724 -4.85 -26.79 5.57
CA ILE A 724 -5.99 -27.40 4.85
C ILE A 724 -5.78 -27.27 3.35
N GLY A 725 -5.73 -28.38 2.62
CA GLY A 725 -5.71 -28.39 1.17
C GLY A 725 -4.68 -29.32 0.53
N ASP A 726 -4.01 -28.85 -0.53
CA ASP A 726 -3.14 -29.63 -1.41
C ASP A 726 -1.74 -29.86 -0.80
N GLU A 727 -1.43 -31.11 -0.44
CA GLU A 727 -0.14 -31.49 0.15
C GLU A 727 1.03 -31.30 -0.84
N GLU A 728 0.82 -31.50 -2.15
CA GLU A 728 1.86 -31.29 -3.15
C GLU A 728 2.17 -29.81 -3.35
N ALA A 729 1.13 -28.96 -3.28
CA ALA A 729 1.31 -27.51 -3.27
C ALA A 729 2.12 -27.06 -2.03
N PHE A 730 1.87 -27.66 -0.85
CA PHE A 730 2.66 -27.38 0.35
C PHE A 730 4.12 -27.81 0.19
N LYS A 731 4.36 -29.02 -0.33
CA LYS A 731 5.73 -29.52 -0.62
C LYS A 731 6.46 -28.58 -1.59
N LYS A 732 5.76 -28.11 -2.62
CA LYS A 732 6.29 -27.11 -3.56
C LYS A 732 6.63 -25.80 -2.85
N ALA A 733 5.72 -25.30 -2.02
CA ALA A 733 5.91 -24.05 -1.30
C ALA A 733 7.17 -24.07 -0.41
N ILE A 734 7.34 -25.09 0.43
CA ILE A 734 8.49 -25.17 1.34
C ILE A 734 9.85 -25.41 0.65
N ARG A 735 9.81 -25.82 -0.64
CA ARG A 735 11.01 -25.94 -1.49
C ARG A 735 11.33 -24.65 -2.25
N THR A 736 10.31 -23.78 -2.46
CA THR A 736 10.45 -22.59 -3.27
C THR A 736 10.94 -21.43 -2.42
N ASN A 737 12.21 -21.07 -2.55
CA ASN A 737 12.81 -19.94 -1.85
C ASN A 737 13.05 -18.78 -2.84
N ARG A 738 12.04 -17.95 -3.08
CA ARG A 738 12.15 -16.82 -4.00
C ARG A 738 12.83 -15.59 -3.41
N THR A 739 13.05 -15.53 -2.10
CA THR A 739 13.69 -14.38 -1.45
C THR A 739 15.21 -14.36 -1.59
N GLN A 740 15.83 -15.45 -2.07
CA GLN A 740 17.29 -15.54 -2.30
C GLN A 740 17.78 -14.70 -3.49
N GLY A 741 16.99 -13.81 -4.05
CA GLY A 741 17.32 -13.13 -5.30
C GLY A 741 17.02 -11.66 -5.38
N ARG A 742 16.67 -10.96 -4.26
CA ARG A 742 16.58 -9.50 -4.32
C ARG A 742 17.97 -8.92 -4.58
N LYS A 743 18.07 -8.10 -5.64
CA LYS A 743 19.33 -7.52 -6.08
C LYS A 743 19.51 -6.16 -5.43
N SER A 744 20.62 -6.05 -4.70
CA SER A 744 21.13 -4.84 -4.06
C SER A 744 22.66 -4.89 -4.09
N LEU A 745 23.31 -3.76 -4.09
CA LEU A 745 24.75 -3.65 -3.92
C LEU A 745 25.12 -3.06 -2.55
N LEU A 746 24.17 -3.00 -1.60
CA LEU A 746 24.41 -2.47 -0.26
C LEU A 746 25.59 -3.18 0.43
N GLY A 747 25.54 -4.51 0.54
CA GLY A 747 26.61 -5.30 1.15
C GLY A 747 27.98 -5.09 0.47
N PRO A 748 28.13 -5.26 -0.84
CA PRO A 748 29.35 -4.96 -1.59
C PRO A 748 29.87 -3.53 -1.37
N ARG A 749 28.98 -2.53 -1.30
CA ARG A 749 29.37 -1.11 -1.03
C ARG A 749 29.92 -0.93 0.38
N ILE A 750 29.30 -1.53 1.40
CA ILE A 750 29.78 -1.50 2.78
C ILE A 750 31.19 -2.11 2.86
N ILE A 751 31.38 -3.30 2.30
CA ILE A 751 32.69 -4.00 2.29
C ILE A 751 33.75 -3.12 1.61
N LYS A 752 33.42 -2.49 0.49
CA LYS A 752 34.33 -1.61 -0.22
C LYS A 752 34.74 -0.41 0.63
N ARG A 753 33.76 0.26 1.27
CA ARG A 753 34.00 1.44 2.12
C ARG A 753 34.86 1.11 3.34
N VAL A 754 34.62 -0.02 4.02
CA VAL A 754 35.43 -0.48 5.15
C VAL A 754 36.87 -0.67 4.72
N LYS A 755 37.14 -1.35 3.60
CA LYS A 755 38.50 -1.54 3.07
C LYS A 755 39.19 -0.24 2.65
N GLU A 756 38.44 0.77 2.22
CA GLU A 756 38.98 2.09 1.87
C GLU A 756 39.41 2.87 3.12
N THR A 757 38.77 2.63 4.25
CA THR A 757 39.07 3.31 5.54
C THR A 757 40.19 2.62 6.32
N GLU A 758 40.47 1.34 6.05
CA GLU A 758 41.58 0.56 6.62
C GLU A 758 42.93 0.86 5.95
N LYS A 759 42.92 1.51 4.77
CA LYS A 759 44.10 1.98 4.03
C LYS A 759 44.46 3.43 4.43
#